data_466694d71f841c4804e6c193163a0208
#
_entry.id   466694d71f841c4804e6c193163a0208
#
_cell.length_a   1.000
_cell.length_b   1.000
_cell.length_c   1.000
_cell.angle_alpha   90.00
_cell.angle_beta   90.00
_cell.angle_gamma   90.00
#
_symmetry.space_group_name_H-M   'P 1'
#
loop_
_entity.id
_entity.type
_entity.pdbx_description
1 polymer ?
#
loop_
_entity_poly.entity_id
_entity_poly.type
_entity_poly.pdbx_seq_one_letter_code
_entity_poly.pdbx_strand_id
1 'polypeptide(L)'
;MRRIILLLLVLAISSFAAFDSYTVGTLSSVAVTDDASAIWSNPAGLGIGRLFNFYASYGGTEDKWSDLSGAFQMGCLGLGYQSSSPSLTPDSFLDRFSAGMGFGSEDFSLGFSLDWHGEEIADVKESAFDMNFGFLWRPMSFISVGATATNIFDDKVGGIALPPSYTGGVALRPLAFDHSLANLLTVSFDVNWSEDPLTIEDAEQLSWRGGLQLRPLDGLALAFSYDDDGFMTAGINIELTNLSLGYGARLTDAGELGNHGASLSYSLERFEPLADLSGSEVLALEVGGGLHDDPTPFSLLGGAKTDLTNLLRDLKRVRRDGDVDAVLLRIWSLGGNITPLTALVQELGKEIELTRAVGIPVYAFLAGDGTSTASYYLACHADKIYLPRTLSIDGLGMAIHVNRFGGLAEKYGIDLNMITSGDYKSSFHATTKGATEVQKRAIDELLGDLHEQLITVVGEQRCLSRTQLEELTDAFSIPAIDAKEIGLIDEIGYYEDALLACSVAGGDSAESFDSVSTTEVASRLYRDEEWGYCPRIAIVGAYGSIRSGESGRSLLDGSMTMGADTVAAQLDKARLDPHVQAVVLRVDSGGGSAIASDRISAAVRRLQAAGIPVVVSMGDLAASGGYWISTPADHIIASGATLTGSIGVVGMVPSLARLFEEQGIVRESYTRGENADIADYGDQPTADELALIQQHMDYYYDMFVSGVAEDRGMAVETVEKLAGGRVWSGEQALDNGLIDEIGGLRDAIEVARQLGGIDHPTPDLITYGSLGPIWLEILSPDLVRLLGFGSLVEVDLGL
;
A
#
# COMPACT_ATOMS: atom_id res chain seq x y z
N MET A 1 -25.00 17.70 -21.51
CA MET A 1 -25.49 18.41 -20.33
C MET A 1 -24.36 19.03 -19.55
N ARG A 2 -23.30 18.30 -19.12
CA ARG A 2 -22.13 18.84 -18.41
C ARG A 2 -21.46 20.04 -19.12
N ARG A 3 -21.23 19.99 -20.44
CA ARG A 3 -20.61 21.10 -21.23
C ARG A 3 -21.48 22.36 -21.30
N ILE A 4 -22.80 22.25 -21.22
CA ILE A 4 -23.72 23.38 -21.23
C ILE A 4 -23.74 24.05 -19.85
N ILE A 5 -23.65 23.27 -18.78
CA ILE A 5 -23.53 23.76 -17.39
C ILE A 5 -22.22 24.51 -17.24
N LEU A 6 -21.13 24.00 -17.80
CA LEU A 6 -19.81 24.65 -17.80
C LEU A 6 -19.82 25.98 -18.52
N LEU A 7 -20.51 26.06 -19.69
CA LEU A 7 -20.63 27.28 -20.47
C LEU A 7 -21.50 28.35 -19.76
N LEU A 8 -22.55 27.90 -19.08
CA LEU A 8 -23.43 28.83 -18.28
C LEU A 8 -22.74 29.33 -17.01
N LEU A 9 -21.90 28.47 -16.38
CA LEU A 9 -21.06 28.86 -15.23
C LEU A 9 -19.98 29.85 -15.64
N VAL A 10 -19.29 29.63 -16.76
CA VAL A 10 -18.28 30.56 -17.29
C VAL A 10 -18.90 31.92 -17.66
N LEU A 11 -20.14 31.93 -18.18
CA LEU A 11 -20.86 33.15 -18.51
C LEU A 11 -21.41 33.90 -17.26
N ALA A 12 -21.68 33.22 -16.17
CA ALA A 12 -22.08 33.82 -14.89
C ALA A 12 -20.93 34.45 -14.09
N ILE A 13 -19.69 33.98 -14.33
CA ILE A 13 -18.49 34.42 -13.61
C ILE A 13 -17.94 35.77 -14.12
N SER A 14 -18.40 36.26 -15.27
CA SER A 14 -17.92 37.54 -15.88
C SER A 14 -18.30 38.82 -15.13
N SER A 15 -18.86 38.72 -13.90
CA SER A 15 -19.46 39.88 -13.22
C SER A 15 -19.01 40.09 -11.76
N PHE A 16 -18.02 39.37 -11.22
CA PHE A 16 -17.70 39.40 -9.77
C PHE A 16 -16.22 39.58 -9.45
N ALA A 17 -15.91 40.25 -8.37
CA ALA A 17 -14.57 40.65 -7.98
C ALA A 17 -14.30 40.84 -6.46
N ALA A 18 -13.20 40.44 -5.90
CA ALA A 18 -12.23 40.85 -4.86
C ALA A 18 -11.83 40.05 -3.61
N PHE A 19 -10.67 40.29 -3.02
CA PHE A 19 -9.83 39.36 -2.24
C PHE A 19 -9.33 39.86 -0.89
N ASP A 20 -9.14 38.87 0.05
CA ASP A 20 -8.04 38.85 1.02
C ASP A 20 -6.75 38.30 0.37
N SER A 21 -5.61 38.92 0.69
CA SER A 21 -4.32 38.68 0.03
C SER A 21 -3.70 37.29 0.24
N TYR A 22 -4.34 36.39 0.99
CA TYR A 22 -3.71 35.14 1.44
C TYR A 22 -4.09 33.89 0.67
N THR A 23 -5.29 33.76 0.14
CA THR A 23 -5.74 32.61 -0.63
C THR A 23 -6.61 33.02 -1.80
N VAL A 24 -6.02 33.00 -2.99
CA VAL A 24 -6.70 33.35 -4.24
C VAL A 24 -7.34 32.11 -4.84
N GLY A 25 -8.64 32.09 -5.02
CA GLY A 25 -9.36 31.02 -5.71
C GLY A 25 -9.86 29.88 -4.82
N THR A 26 -9.47 29.84 -3.55
CA THR A 26 -9.88 28.80 -2.60
C THR A 26 -10.67 29.34 -1.43
N LEU A 27 -11.29 28.47 -0.63
CA LEU A 27 -11.98 28.85 0.59
C LEU A 27 -10.97 29.24 1.68
N SER A 28 -10.96 30.52 2.09
CA SER A 28 -10.11 31.02 3.16
C SER A 28 -10.78 30.80 4.51
N SER A 29 -10.30 29.85 5.31
CA SER A 29 -10.77 29.57 6.67
C SER A 29 -9.65 28.94 7.49
N VAL A 30 -9.52 29.33 8.76
CA VAL A 30 -8.54 28.74 9.70
C VAL A 30 -8.81 27.26 9.98
N ALA A 31 -10.00 26.76 9.65
CA ALA A 31 -10.40 25.37 9.80
C ALA A 31 -10.17 24.52 8.52
N VAL A 32 -9.78 25.11 7.39
CA VAL A 32 -9.72 24.43 6.08
C VAL A 32 -8.31 24.37 5.52
N THR A 33 -7.51 25.46 5.67
CA THR A 33 -6.22 25.60 4.99
C THR A 33 -5.20 24.56 5.45
N ASP A 34 -4.67 23.78 4.50
CA ASP A 34 -3.71 22.68 4.70
C ASP A 34 -2.67 22.56 3.56
N ASP A 35 -2.40 23.67 2.87
CA ASP A 35 -1.36 23.81 1.84
C ASP A 35 -0.24 24.76 2.30
N ALA A 36 0.68 25.13 1.40
CA ALA A 36 1.78 26.03 1.72
C ALA A 36 1.32 27.40 2.24
N SER A 37 0.10 27.87 1.89
CA SER A 37 -0.46 29.13 2.38
C SER A 37 -0.89 29.06 3.87
N ALA A 38 -0.94 27.86 4.44
CA ALA A 38 -1.22 27.64 5.86
C ALA A 38 -0.23 28.40 6.77
N ILE A 39 1.00 28.65 6.30
CA ILE A 39 2.00 29.42 7.07
C ILE A 39 1.47 30.79 7.53
N TRP A 40 0.51 31.36 6.82
CA TRP A 40 -0.10 32.67 7.14
C TRP A 40 -1.50 32.55 7.71
N SER A 41 -2.29 31.57 7.27
CA SER A 41 -3.70 31.44 7.64
C SER A 41 -3.88 30.63 8.92
N ASN A 42 -3.25 29.46 9.01
CA ASN A 42 -3.21 28.58 10.18
C ASN A 42 -1.98 27.68 10.13
N PRO A 43 -0.88 28.02 10.85
CA PRO A 43 0.35 27.22 10.80
C PRO A 43 0.19 25.74 11.15
N ALA A 44 -0.91 25.33 11.81
CA ALA A 44 -1.22 23.93 12.06
C ALA A 44 -1.44 23.14 10.75
N GLY A 45 -1.89 23.79 9.68
CA GLY A 45 -2.04 23.13 8.37
C GLY A 45 -0.72 22.60 7.80
N LEU A 46 0.43 23.17 8.18
CA LEU A 46 1.75 22.63 7.84
C LEU A 46 2.00 21.23 8.46
N GLY A 47 1.32 20.91 9.56
CA GLY A 47 1.45 19.63 10.26
C GLY A 47 0.75 18.47 9.58
N ILE A 48 -0.05 18.72 8.54
CA ILE A 48 -0.66 17.66 7.70
C ILE A 48 0.36 16.97 6.80
N GLY A 49 1.60 17.47 6.75
CA GLY A 49 2.74 16.67 6.26
C GLY A 49 2.84 16.51 4.75
N ARG A 50 2.38 17.48 3.94
CA ARG A 50 2.55 17.45 2.48
C ARG A 50 4.02 17.35 2.09
N LEU A 51 4.36 16.46 1.17
CA LEU A 51 5.75 16.21 0.78
C LEU A 51 6.42 17.47 0.21
N PHE A 52 5.75 18.13 -0.72
CA PHE A 52 6.19 19.37 -1.31
C PHE A 52 4.98 20.11 -1.87
N ASN A 53 4.83 21.36 -1.48
CA ASN A 53 3.80 22.24 -2.01
C ASN A 53 4.39 23.64 -2.20
N PHE A 54 4.10 24.26 -3.33
CA PHE A 54 4.45 25.64 -3.63
C PHE A 54 3.17 26.42 -3.96
N TYR A 55 3.03 27.58 -3.38
CA TYR A 55 1.94 28.51 -3.65
C TYR A 55 2.49 29.87 -4.04
N ALA A 56 1.94 30.50 -5.06
CA ALA A 56 2.20 31.88 -5.42
C ALA A 56 0.89 32.58 -5.80
N SER A 57 0.77 33.84 -5.43
CA SER A 57 -0.35 34.65 -5.86
C SER A 57 0.09 36.08 -6.19
N TYR A 58 -0.62 36.71 -7.14
CA TYR A 58 -0.42 38.08 -7.49
C TYR A 58 -1.79 38.75 -7.66
N GLY A 59 -1.99 39.88 -7.01
CA GLY A 59 -3.26 40.56 -6.96
C GLY A 59 -3.15 42.07 -6.74
N GLY A 60 -4.29 42.73 -6.58
CA GLY A 60 -4.38 44.16 -6.34
C GLY A 60 -5.78 44.70 -6.65
N THR A 61 -5.89 46.01 -6.79
CA THR A 61 -7.12 46.70 -7.17
C THR A 61 -7.27 46.74 -8.68
N GLU A 62 -8.44 47.21 -9.19
CA GLU A 62 -8.72 47.40 -10.62
C GLU A 62 -7.66 48.23 -11.34
N ASP A 63 -7.13 49.25 -10.66
CA ASP A 63 -6.17 50.19 -11.22
C ASP A 63 -4.69 49.82 -11.00
N LYS A 64 -4.37 48.93 -10.02
CA LYS A 64 -3.00 48.63 -9.61
C LYS A 64 -2.88 47.22 -9.05
N TRP A 65 -2.08 46.39 -9.69
CA TRP A 65 -1.63 45.10 -9.19
C TRP A 65 -0.34 45.26 -8.39
N SER A 66 -0.37 45.01 -7.09
CA SER A 66 0.73 45.34 -6.18
C SER A 66 1.01 44.30 -5.10
N ASP A 67 0.14 43.31 -4.94
CA ASP A 67 0.27 42.34 -3.87
C ASP A 67 0.84 41.02 -4.43
N LEU A 68 2.00 40.61 -3.90
CA LEU A 68 2.69 39.39 -4.26
C LEU A 68 2.81 38.49 -3.03
N SER A 69 2.44 37.22 -3.16
CA SER A 69 2.67 36.23 -2.12
C SER A 69 3.30 34.97 -2.71
N GLY A 70 4.18 34.37 -1.96
CA GLY A 70 4.77 33.07 -2.31
C GLY A 70 5.08 32.28 -1.07
N ALA A 71 4.66 31.02 -1.04
CA ALA A 71 4.92 30.08 0.05
C ALA A 71 5.43 28.74 -0.48
N PHE A 72 6.19 28.09 0.36
CA PHE A 72 6.81 26.81 0.09
C PHE A 72 6.66 25.93 1.33
N GLN A 73 6.21 24.71 1.13
CA GLN A 73 6.12 23.68 2.18
C GLN A 73 6.91 22.45 1.77
N MET A 74 7.63 21.88 2.72
CA MET A 74 8.30 20.58 2.57
C MET A 74 8.12 19.78 3.87
N GLY A 75 7.30 18.76 3.81
CA GLY A 75 6.87 18.03 5.02
C GLY A 75 6.18 19.00 5.99
N CYS A 76 6.68 19.05 7.22
CA CYS A 76 6.16 19.91 8.29
C CYS A 76 6.73 21.33 8.29
N LEU A 77 7.65 21.66 7.39
CA LEU A 77 8.33 22.96 7.34
C LEU A 77 7.71 23.86 6.28
N GLY A 78 7.51 25.14 6.60
CA GLY A 78 7.01 26.16 5.71
C GLY A 78 7.90 27.39 5.67
N LEU A 79 8.03 27.98 4.48
CA LEU A 79 8.63 29.31 4.27
C LEU A 79 7.67 30.16 3.43
N GLY A 80 7.54 31.43 3.76
CA GLY A 80 6.63 32.34 3.05
C GLY A 80 7.22 33.72 2.89
N TYR A 81 6.82 34.40 1.80
CA TYR A 81 7.10 35.79 1.55
C TYR A 81 5.86 36.46 1.01
N GLN A 82 5.53 37.61 1.56
CA GLN A 82 4.46 38.49 1.09
C GLN A 82 4.98 39.93 0.96
N SER A 83 4.55 40.61 -0.09
CA SER A 83 4.80 42.04 -0.30
C SER A 83 3.52 42.70 -0.75
N SER A 84 3.13 43.78 -0.10
CA SER A 84 1.95 44.57 -0.45
C SER A 84 2.28 46.04 -0.47
N SER A 85 1.61 46.76 -1.37
CA SER A 85 1.76 48.22 -1.45
C SER A 85 0.49 48.87 -0.91
N PRO A 86 0.51 49.44 0.32
CA PRO A 86 -0.65 50.10 0.90
C PRO A 86 -1.18 51.22 0.02
N SER A 87 -2.50 51.34 -0.11
CA SER A 87 -3.15 52.32 -0.95
C SER A 87 -2.94 53.79 -0.46
N LEU A 88 -2.58 53.96 0.82
CA LEU A 88 -2.42 55.25 1.47
C LEU A 88 -1.07 55.95 1.17
N THR A 89 -0.05 55.20 0.79
CA THR A 89 1.30 55.66 0.48
C THR A 89 1.85 54.90 -0.72
N PRO A 90 1.69 55.44 -1.97
CA PRO A 90 1.99 54.70 -3.20
C PRO A 90 3.44 54.22 -3.37
N ASP A 91 4.38 54.73 -2.59
CA ASP A 91 5.81 54.42 -2.64
C ASP A 91 6.28 53.63 -1.40
N SER A 92 5.37 53.10 -0.57
CA SER A 92 5.69 52.21 0.55
C SER A 92 5.36 50.74 0.22
N PHE A 93 6.22 49.84 0.70
CA PHE A 93 6.01 48.39 0.65
C PHE A 93 6.05 47.84 2.05
N LEU A 94 5.08 46.97 2.37
CA LEU A 94 5.09 46.15 3.56
C LEU A 94 5.48 44.75 3.15
N ASP A 95 6.67 44.33 3.59
CA ASP A 95 7.17 43.01 3.33
C ASP A 95 7.01 42.15 4.58
N ARG A 96 6.60 40.87 4.40
CA ARG A 96 6.53 39.87 5.45
C ARG A 96 7.27 38.63 4.99
N PHE A 97 8.27 38.23 5.73
CA PHE A 97 8.93 36.92 5.59
C PHE A 97 8.52 36.00 6.74
N SER A 98 8.07 34.82 6.43
CA SER A 98 7.55 33.84 7.40
C SER A 98 8.34 32.54 7.34
N ALA A 99 8.65 31.95 8.51
CA ALA A 99 9.19 30.61 8.65
C ALA A 99 8.38 29.87 9.71
N GLY A 100 7.86 28.70 9.37
CA GLY A 100 6.96 27.97 10.27
C GLY A 100 7.15 26.47 10.25
N MET A 101 6.54 25.83 11.23
CA MET A 101 6.53 24.38 11.39
C MET A 101 5.19 23.92 11.97
N GLY A 102 4.69 22.80 11.45
CA GLY A 102 3.51 22.12 11.97
C GLY A 102 3.85 20.73 12.52
N PHE A 103 3.06 20.23 13.46
CA PHE A 103 3.21 18.92 14.08
C PHE A 103 1.86 18.27 14.25
N GLY A 104 1.69 17.07 13.75
CA GLY A 104 0.45 16.33 13.89
C GLY A 104 0.18 15.36 12.75
N SER A 105 -1.09 15.12 12.56
CA SER A 105 -1.68 14.24 11.54
C SER A 105 -2.90 14.93 10.92
N GLU A 106 -3.58 14.27 10.01
CA GLU A 106 -4.76 14.80 9.31
C GLU A 106 -5.94 15.10 10.25
N ASP A 107 -6.04 14.37 11.36
CA ASP A 107 -7.09 14.55 12.38
C ASP A 107 -6.75 15.58 13.46
N PHE A 108 -5.47 15.78 13.78
CA PHE A 108 -5.02 16.73 14.80
C PHE A 108 -3.65 17.31 14.48
N SER A 109 -3.55 18.63 14.46
CA SER A 109 -2.29 19.31 14.23
C SER A 109 -2.15 20.60 15.03
N LEU A 110 -0.91 20.89 15.42
CA LEU A 110 -0.46 22.14 16.02
C LEU A 110 0.63 22.75 15.14
N GLY A 111 0.70 24.07 15.09
CA GLY A 111 1.75 24.74 14.34
C GLY A 111 2.13 26.09 14.92
N PHE A 112 3.28 26.56 14.50
CA PHE A 112 3.71 27.92 14.76
C PHE A 112 4.46 28.48 13.55
N SER A 113 4.42 29.82 13.41
CA SER A 113 5.26 30.53 12.47
C SER A 113 5.90 31.76 13.13
N LEU A 114 7.05 32.14 12.60
CA LEU A 114 7.80 33.33 12.96
C LEU A 114 7.75 34.26 11.77
N ASP A 115 7.34 35.52 12.00
CA ASP A 115 7.21 36.54 10.97
C ASP A 115 8.20 37.66 11.18
N TRP A 116 8.88 38.04 10.11
CA TRP A 116 9.65 39.30 10.02
C TRP A 116 8.91 40.27 9.12
N HIS A 117 8.43 41.35 9.70
CA HIS A 117 7.81 42.43 8.99
C HIS A 117 8.85 43.51 8.68
N GLY A 118 8.85 44.01 7.46
CA GLY A 118 9.72 45.11 7.02
C GLY A 118 8.88 46.17 6.32
N GLU A 119 9.08 47.46 6.64
CA GLU A 119 8.48 48.59 5.94
C GLU A 119 9.57 49.50 5.46
N GLU A 120 9.43 49.98 4.24
CA GLU A 120 10.29 51.00 3.67
C GLU A 120 9.41 52.21 3.28
N ILE A 121 9.52 53.31 4.10
CA ILE A 121 8.82 54.60 3.84
C ILE A 121 9.86 55.68 3.70
N ALA A 122 9.94 56.35 2.55
CA ALA A 122 10.82 57.50 2.30
C ALA A 122 12.29 57.25 2.76
N ASP A 123 12.87 56.13 2.38
CA ASP A 123 14.25 55.69 2.73
C ASP A 123 14.49 55.31 4.22
N VAL A 124 13.45 55.25 5.05
CA VAL A 124 13.53 54.71 6.43
C VAL A 124 13.07 53.27 6.45
N LYS A 125 13.93 52.34 6.90
CA LYS A 125 13.61 50.93 7.05
C LYS A 125 13.33 50.65 8.52
N GLU A 126 12.16 50.14 8.81
CA GLU A 126 11.81 49.60 10.13
C GLU A 126 11.48 48.11 9.99
N SER A 127 11.66 47.33 11.03
CA SER A 127 11.36 45.92 11.06
C SER A 127 10.82 45.49 12.42
N ALA A 128 9.87 44.58 12.41
CA ALA A 128 9.30 43.95 13.59
C ALA A 128 9.40 42.45 13.46
N PHE A 129 9.32 41.75 14.58
CA PHE A 129 9.33 40.29 14.65
C PHE A 129 8.13 39.82 15.43
N ASP A 130 7.42 38.85 14.90
CA ASP A 130 6.24 38.32 15.56
C ASP A 130 6.17 36.78 15.49
N MET A 131 5.25 36.21 16.26
CA MET A 131 5.00 34.78 16.33
C MET A 131 3.53 34.50 16.25
N ASN A 132 3.19 33.42 15.51
CA ASN A 132 1.82 32.94 15.41
C ASN A 132 1.76 31.49 15.86
N PHE A 133 0.60 31.10 16.41
CA PHE A 133 0.27 29.72 16.75
C PHE A 133 -1.00 29.30 16.01
N GLY A 134 -1.03 28.01 15.64
CA GLY A 134 -2.15 27.39 14.98
C GLY A 134 -2.57 26.09 15.67
N PHE A 135 -3.86 25.81 15.60
CA PHE A 135 -4.51 24.59 16.04
C PHE A 135 -5.48 24.14 14.94
N LEU A 136 -5.47 22.86 14.61
CA LEU A 136 -6.41 22.23 13.67
C LEU A 136 -6.82 20.88 14.23
N TRP A 137 -8.13 20.61 14.26
CA TRP A 137 -8.71 19.37 14.74
C TRP A 137 -9.87 18.92 13.84
N ARG A 138 -9.71 17.75 13.23
CA ARG A 138 -10.66 17.12 12.31
C ARG A 138 -11.10 15.77 12.89
N PRO A 139 -11.99 15.73 13.88
CA PRO A 139 -12.35 14.49 14.56
C PRO A 139 -13.17 13.52 13.72
N MET A 140 -13.74 14.00 12.61
CA MET A 140 -14.61 13.23 11.71
C MET A 140 -14.51 13.83 10.30
N SER A 141 -14.86 13.05 9.28
CA SER A 141 -14.82 13.45 7.87
C SER A 141 -15.70 14.67 7.53
N PHE A 142 -16.69 14.99 8.34
CA PHE A 142 -17.63 16.06 8.10
C PHE A 142 -17.39 17.34 8.92
N ILE A 143 -16.43 17.37 9.85
CA ILE A 143 -16.17 18.53 10.69
C ILE A 143 -14.68 18.81 10.87
N SER A 144 -14.32 20.08 10.74
CA SER A 144 -12.99 20.61 11.06
C SER A 144 -13.12 21.84 11.96
N VAL A 145 -12.27 21.93 12.97
CA VAL A 145 -12.17 23.06 13.90
C VAL A 145 -10.77 23.61 13.85
N GLY A 146 -10.63 24.90 13.58
CA GLY A 146 -9.36 25.60 13.57
C GLY A 146 -9.32 26.75 14.56
N ALA A 147 -8.13 27.06 15.06
CA ALA A 147 -7.89 28.26 15.82
C ALA A 147 -6.49 28.81 15.55
N THR A 148 -6.35 30.13 15.53
CA THR A 148 -5.07 30.80 15.43
C THR A 148 -4.94 31.94 16.44
N ALA A 149 -3.71 32.17 16.87
CA ALA A 149 -3.29 33.35 17.58
C ALA A 149 -2.13 33.96 16.78
N THR A 150 -2.31 35.17 16.27
CA THR A 150 -1.34 35.87 15.45
C THR A 150 -0.89 37.17 16.10
N ASN A 151 0.32 37.63 15.73
CA ASN A 151 0.91 38.88 16.24
C ASN A 151 1.02 38.92 17.78
N ILE A 152 1.51 37.86 18.38
CA ILE A 152 1.45 37.67 19.86
C ILE A 152 2.35 38.66 20.62
N PHE A 153 3.41 39.17 19.97
CA PHE A 153 4.33 40.11 20.62
C PHE A 153 3.89 41.56 20.62
N ASP A 154 2.75 41.90 19.95
CA ASP A 154 2.20 43.27 19.88
C ASP A 154 3.25 44.30 19.47
N ASP A 155 3.98 44.03 18.38
CA ASP A 155 5.07 44.88 17.89
C ASP A 155 4.54 45.95 16.92
N LYS A 156 5.41 46.86 16.53
CA LYS A 156 5.05 47.99 15.60
C LYS A 156 6.03 48.07 14.44
N VAL A 157 5.50 48.31 13.24
CA VAL A 157 6.29 48.55 12.05
C VAL A 157 5.87 49.92 11.47
N GLY A 158 6.82 50.85 11.25
CA GLY A 158 6.55 52.18 10.74
C GLY A 158 5.60 53.01 11.60
N GLY A 159 5.51 52.69 12.89
CA GLY A 159 4.58 53.31 13.81
C GLY A 159 3.15 52.75 13.76
N ILE A 160 2.89 51.72 12.89
CA ILE A 160 1.61 51.01 12.81
C ILE A 160 1.69 49.83 13.79
N ALA A 161 0.73 49.71 14.71
CA ALA A 161 0.63 48.58 15.61
C ALA A 161 0.21 47.32 14.84
N LEU A 162 0.83 46.18 15.21
CA LEU A 162 0.42 44.85 14.79
C LEU A 162 -0.25 44.14 16.00
N PRO A 163 -1.54 44.45 16.26
CA PRO A 163 -2.18 43.98 17.49
C PRO A 163 -2.36 42.44 17.46
N PRO A 164 -2.34 41.81 18.63
CA PRO A 164 -2.71 40.41 18.77
C PRO A 164 -4.10 40.12 18.19
N SER A 165 -4.20 39.07 17.42
CA SER A 165 -5.48 38.66 16.81
C SER A 165 -5.71 37.15 17.08
N TYR A 166 -6.93 36.81 17.44
CA TYR A 166 -7.34 35.44 17.75
C TYR A 166 -8.52 35.05 16.87
N THR A 167 -8.31 34.05 16.01
CA THR A 167 -9.36 33.55 15.13
C THR A 167 -9.75 32.14 15.53
N GLY A 168 -11.04 31.89 15.68
CA GLY A 168 -11.61 30.54 15.81
C GLY A 168 -12.53 30.25 14.63
N GLY A 169 -12.43 29.06 14.05
CA GLY A 169 -13.23 28.66 12.91
C GLY A 169 -13.75 27.25 13.01
N VAL A 170 -14.89 27.02 12.35
CA VAL A 170 -15.47 25.68 12.16
C VAL A 170 -15.81 25.53 10.67
N ALA A 171 -15.48 24.39 10.12
CA ALA A 171 -15.89 24.01 8.78
C ALA A 171 -16.64 22.69 8.79
N LEU A 172 -17.65 22.59 7.93
CA LEU A 172 -18.51 21.41 7.81
C LEU A 172 -18.55 20.93 6.36
N ARG A 173 -18.50 19.62 6.17
CA ARG A 173 -18.76 18.92 4.92
C ARG A 173 -20.08 18.13 5.07
N PRO A 174 -21.24 18.75 4.81
CA PRO A 174 -22.54 18.15 5.15
C PRO A 174 -22.87 16.91 4.29
N LEU A 175 -22.12 16.66 3.21
CA LEU A 175 -22.29 15.50 2.34
C LEU A 175 -21.24 14.40 2.57
N ALA A 176 -20.35 14.55 3.53
CA ALA A 176 -19.27 13.59 3.81
C ALA A 176 -19.72 12.24 4.40
N PHE A 177 -21.03 12.04 4.59
CA PHE A 177 -21.60 10.72 4.89
C PHE A 177 -21.64 9.80 3.66
N ASP A 178 -21.50 10.34 2.46
CA ASP A 178 -21.29 9.64 1.22
C ASP A 178 -19.91 10.04 0.68
N HIS A 179 -18.97 9.11 0.67
CA HIS A 179 -17.57 9.36 0.26
C HIS A 179 -17.46 9.91 -1.16
N SER A 180 -18.34 9.51 -2.08
CA SER A 180 -18.38 10.04 -3.45
C SER A 180 -18.79 11.52 -3.53
N LEU A 181 -19.35 12.07 -2.47
CA LEU A 181 -19.81 13.45 -2.35
C LEU A 181 -19.09 14.23 -1.25
N ALA A 182 -18.12 13.60 -0.56
CA ALA A 182 -17.49 14.15 0.65
C ALA A 182 -16.92 15.54 0.42
N ASN A 183 -16.25 15.75 -0.71
CA ASN A 183 -15.61 17.01 -1.07
C ASN A 183 -16.50 17.97 -1.88
N LEU A 184 -17.73 17.58 -2.23
CA LEU A 184 -18.61 18.36 -3.09
C LEU A 184 -18.96 19.72 -2.47
N LEU A 185 -19.20 19.77 -1.15
CA LEU A 185 -19.63 20.96 -0.45
C LEU A 185 -18.92 21.12 0.89
N THR A 186 -18.22 22.25 1.06
CA THR A 186 -17.64 22.68 2.34
C THR A 186 -18.25 24.03 2.74
N VAL A 187 -18.70 24.15 3.98
CA VAL A 187 -19.20 25.38 4.58
C VAL A 187 -18.33 25.74 5.76
N SER A 188 -17.86 26.97 5.86
CA SER A 188 -17.03 27.45 6.97
C SER A 188 -17.62 28.68 7.64
N PHE A 189 -17.27 28.87 8.92
CA PHE A 189 -17.57 30.05 9.67
C PHE A 189 -16.41 30.36 10.61
N ASP A 190 -15.81 31.54 10.45
CA ASP A 190 -14.71 32.02 11.27
C ASP A 190 -15.14 33.27 12.06
N VAL A 191 -14.64 33.38 13.29
CA VAL A 191 -14.78 34.56 14.15
C VAL A 191 -13.40 35.04 14.55
N ASN A 192 -13.10 36.27 14.32
CA ASN A 192 -11.84 36.91 14.69
C ASN A 192 -12.08 37.95 15.78
N TRP A 193 -11.24 37.95 16.80
CA TRP A 193 -11.17 38.96 17.83
C TRP A 193 -9.77 39.59 17.78
N SER A 194 -9.74 40.96 17.64
CA SER A 194 -8.51 41.73 17.61
C SER A 194 -8.72 43.09 18.29
N GLU A 195 -7.64 43.75 18.69
CA GLU A 195 -7.65 45.14 19.12
C GLU A 195 -7.62 46.05 17.89
N ASP A 196 -8.41 47.13 17.92
CA ASP A 196 -8.41 48.10 16.82
C ASP A 196 -7.19 49.07 16.91
N PRO A 197 -6.21 48.97 15.98
CA PRO A 197 -4.99 49.72 16.04
C PRO A 197 -5.18 51.25 15.78
N LEU A 198 -6.36 51.66 15.31
CA LEU A 198 -6.65 53.05 14.89
C LEU A 198 -7.44 53.84 15.92
N THR A 199 -7.95 53.22 16.98
CA THR A 199 -8.71 53.96 18.03
C THR A 199 -7.80 54.27 19.23
N ILE A 200 -8.00 55.50 19.79
CA ILE A 200 -7.24 55.99 20.97
C ILE A 200 -7.67 55.30 22.29
N GLU A 201 -8.77 54.57 22.26
CA GLU A 201 -9.28 53.75 23.33
C GLU A 201 -9.15 52.28 22.86
N ASP A 202 -8.66 51.36 23.70
CA ASP A 202 -8.53 49.91 23.47
C ASP A 202 -9.91 49.30 23.07
N ALA A 203 -10.35 49.55 21.84
CA ALA A 203 -11.62 49.07 21.32
C ALA A 203 -11.41 47.67 20.75
N GLU A 204 -11.94 46.67 21.43
CA GLU A 204 -12.01 45.33 20.92
C GLU A 204 -12.92 45.26 19.69
N GLN A 205 -12.43 44.67 18.59
CA GLN A 205 -13.20 44.44 17.38
C GLN A 205 -13.46 42.95 17.22
N LEU A 206 -14.74 42.60 17.12
CA LEU A 206 -15.16 41.25 16.77
C LEU A 206 -15.63 41.25 15.33
N SER A 207 -15.01 40.45 14.48
CA SER A 207 -15.41 40.31 13.07
C SER A 207 -15.71 38.82 12.77
N TRP A 208 -16.52 38.60 11.75
CA TRP A 208 -16.85 37.24 11.33
C TRP A 208 -16.84 37.09 9.82
N ARG A 209 -16.62 35.84 9.36
CA ARG A 209 -16.68 35.45 7.94
C ARG A 209 -17.39 34.11 7.80
N GLY A 210 -18.37 34.05 6.89
CA GLY A 210 -18.97 32.81 6.41
C GLY A 210 -18.43 32.43 5.04
N GLY A 211 -18.14 31.16 4.79
CA GLY A 211 -17.59 30.68 3.53
C GLY A 211 -18.30 29.44 3.01
N LEU A 212 -18.28 29.28 1.69
CA LEU A 212 -18.83 28.14 0.97
C LEU A 212 -17.86 27.73 -0.14
N GLN A 213 -17.51 26.47 -0.23
CA GLN A 213 -16.80 25.89 -1.37
C GLN A 213 -17.63 24.79 -1.98
N LEU A 214 -17.73 24.80 -3.30
CA LEU A 214 -18.42 23.81 -4.11
C LEU A 214 -17.45 23.21 -5.12
N ARG A 215 -17.35 21.89 -5.19
CA ARG A 215 -16.57 21.14 -6.19
C ARG A 215 -17.52 20.34 -7.09
N PRO A 216 -18.12 20.98 -8.12
CA PRO A 216 -19.12 20.34 -8.95
C PRO A 216 -18.56 19.27 -9.91
N LEU A 217 -17.26 19.28 -10.14
CA LEU A 217 -16.48 18.36 -10.96
C LEU A 217 -15.12 18.19 -10.35
N ASP A 218 -14.49 17.04 -10.59
CA ASP A 218 -13.11 16.81 -10.24
C ASP A 218 -12.23 17.88 -10.89
N GLY A 219 -11.27 18.40 -10.13
CA GLY A 219 -10.40 19.48 -10.58
C GLY A 219 -11.03 20.86 -10.75
N LEU A 220 -12.29 21.09 -10.34
CA LEU A 220 -12.94 22.39 -10.36
C LEU A 220 -13.51 22.73 -8.99
N ALA A 221 -12.98 23.78 -8.35
CA ALA A 221 -13.52 24.33 -7.11
C ALA A 221 -14.03 25.75 -7.32
N LEU A 222 -15.22 26.06 -6.76
CA LEU A 222 -15.83 27.38 -6.69
C LEU A 222 -15.91 27.77 -5.22
N ALA A 223 -15.36 28.91 -4.85
CA ALA A 223 -15.36 29.43 -3.47
C ALA A 223 -16.15 30.72 -3.38
N PHE A 224 -16.91 30.85 -2.30
CA PHE A 224 -17.66 32.07 -1.98
C PHE A 224 -17.49 32.39 -0.51
N SER A 225 -17.33 33.65 -0.14
CA SER A 225 -17.38 34.07 1.26
C SER A 225 -18.08 35.41 1.41
N TYR A 226 -18.57 35.69 2.62
CA TYR A 226 -19.21 36.92 3.04
C TYR A 226 -18.75 37.26 4.45
N ASP A 227 -18.42 38.54 4.69
CA ASP A 227 -17.96 39.05 5.99
C ASP A 227 -18.90 40.08 6.59
N ASP A 228 -18.66 40.46 7.86
CA ASP A 228 -19.44 41.46 8.60
C ASP A 228 -19.28 42.90 8.09
N ASP A 229 -18.24 43.20 7.34
CA ASP A 229 -18.07 44.48 6.63
C ASP A 229 -18.91 44.58 5.35
N GLY A 230 -19.61 43.48 5.00
CA GLY A 230 -20.49 43.43 3.83
C GLY A 230 -19.78 43.05 2.54
N PHE A 231 -18.52 42.62 2.57
CA PHE A 231 -17.80 42.20 1.38
C PHE A 231 -18.18 40.78 0.97
N MET A 232 -18.33 40.57 -0.32
CA MET A 232 -18.50 39.24 -0.95
C MET A 232 -17.24 38.86 -1.69
N THR A 233 -16.75 37.64 -1.49
CA THR A 233 -15.65 37.10 -2.26
C THR A 233 -16.14 35.94 -3.11
N ALA A 234 -15.68 35.84 -4.37
CA ALA A 234 -15.91 34.71 -5.24
C ALA A 234 -14.59 34.27 -5.86
N GLY A 235 -14.34 32.95 -5.91
CA GLY A 235 -13.14 32.40 -6.50
C GLY A 235 -13.44 31.12 -7.31
N ILE A 236 -12.57 30.88 -8.27
CA ILE A 236 -12.50 29.64 -9.06
C ILE A 236 -11.11 29.10 -8.99
N ASN A 237 -11.01 27.80 -8.80
CA ASN A 237 -9.76 27.05 -8.84
C ASN A 237 -9.88 25.89 -9.84
N ILE A 238 -8.90 25.77 -10.72
CA ILE A 238 -8.80 24.70 -11.73
C ILE A 238 -7.56 23.89 -11.41
N GLU A 239 -7.74 22.63 -11.13
CA GLU A 239 -6.70 21.68 -10.79
C GLU A 239 -6.35 20.85 -12.04
N LEU A 240 -5.06 20.83 -12.35
CA LEU A 240 -4.44 20.05 -13.42
C LEU A 240 -3.41 19.18 -12.74
N THR A 241 -3.39 17.96 -12.93
CA THR A 241 -2.48 16.95 -12.32
C THR A 241 -1.62 17.41 -11.10
N ASN A 242 -0.54 18.14 -11.32
CA ASN A 242 0.35 18.70 -10.28
C ASN A 242 0.24 20.22 -10.11
N LEU A 243 -0.58 20.86 -10.92
CA LEU A 243 -0.71 22.32 -10.99
C LEU A 243 -2.13 22.74 -10.70
N SER A 244 -2.30 23.77 -9.89
CA SER A 244 -3.60 24.38 -9.63
C SER A 244 -3.55 25.88 -9.96
N LEU A 245 -4.55 26.35 -10.69
CA LEU A 245 -4.70 27.72 -11.13
C LEU A 245 -5.95 28.33 -10.49
N GLY A 246 -5.77 29.34 -9.66
CA GLY A 246 -6.85 30.05 -9.01
C GLY A 246 -7.03 31.45 -9.58
N TYR A 247 -8.26 31.91 -9.66
CA TYR A 247 -8.60 33.32 -9.82
C TYR A 247 -9.74 33.66 -8.90
N GLY A 248 -9.68 34.78 -8.38
CA GLY A 248 -10.78 35.25 -7.61
C GLY A 248 -10.84 36.74 -7.42
N ALA A 249 -11.91 37.15 -6.81
CA ALA A 249 -12.33 38.48 -6.85
C ALA A 249 -13.33 38.89 -5.72
N ARG A 250 -13.23 40.11 -5.05
CA ARG A 250 -14.02 40.64 -3.89
C ARG A 250 -14.87 41.86 -4.26
N LEU A 251 -16.15 41.83 -4.04
CA LEU A 251 -17.05 42.99 -4.18
C LEU A 251 -17.18 43.75 -2.88
N THR A 252 -17.25 45.05 -2.97
CA THR A 252 -17.67 45.93 -1.87
C THR A 252 -19.17 45.75 -1.60
N ASP A 253 -19.65 46.26 -0.48
CA ASP A 253 -21.09 46.36 -0.15
C ASP A 253 -21.90 47.12 -1.21
N ALA A 254 -21.25 48.03 -1.94
CA ALA A 254 -21.84 48.77 -3.06
C ALA A 254 -21.85 47.99 -4.39
N GLY A 255 -21.28 46.75 -4.41
CA GLY A 255 -21.16 45.91 -5.60
C GLY A 255 -20.05 46.33 -6.56
N GLU A 256 -19.11 47.18 -6.13
CA GLU A 256 -17.94 47.59 -6.91
C GLU A 256 -16.79 46.59 -6.73
N LEU A 257 -15.95 46.48 -7.75
CA LEU A 257 -14.75 45.69 -7.74
C LEU A 257 -13.72 46.24 -6.76
N GLY A 258 -13.45 45.56 -5.66
CA GLY A 258 -12.39 45.90 -4.72
C GLY A 258 -11.02 45.39 -5.19
N ASN A 259 -10.58 44.31 -4.66
CA ASN A 259 -9.32 43.64 -5.05
C ASN A 259 -9.60 42.39 -5.90
N HIS A 260 -8.68 41.95 -6.71
CA HIS A 260 -8.73 40.68 -7.43
C HIS A 260 -7.32 40.09 -7.60
N GLY A 261 -7.22 38.81 -7.90
CA GLY A 261 -5.92 38.20 -8.07
C GLY A 261 -5.98 36.82 -8.74
N ALA A 262 -4.80 36.38 -9.11
CA ALA A 262 -4.57 35.03 -9.63
C ALA A 262 -3.58 34.29 -8.74
N SER A 263 -3.75 32.99 -8.62
CA SER A 263 -2.84 32.10 -7.90
C SER A 263 -2.39 30.93 -8.75
N LEU A 264 -1.25 30.42 -8.39
CA LEU A 264 -0.65 29.22 -8.94
C LEU A 264 -0.18 28.39 -7.77
N SER A 265 -0.58 27.11 -7.72
CA SER A 265 -0.03 26.14 -6.79
C SER A 265 0.57 24.99 -7.56
N TYR A 266 1.68 24.43 -7.04
CA TYR A 266 2.30 23.23 -7.55
C TYR A 266 2.50 22.27 -6.38
N SER A 267 2.14 21.00 -6.57
CA SER A 267 2.34 19.94 -5.59
C SER A 267 3.02 18.72 -6.23
N LEU A 268 3.88 18.02 -5.47
CA LEU A 268 4.33 16.69 -5.88
C LEU A 268 3.22 15.66 -5.77
N GLU A 269 2.25 15.88 -4.89
CA GLU A 269 1.02 15.10 -4.81
C GLU A 269 0.07 15.54 -5.93
N ARG A 270 -0.44 14.59 -6.69
CA ARG A 270 -1.34 14.87 -7.82
C ARG A 270 -2.72 15.29 -7.31
N PHE A 271 -3.31 16.29 -7.94
CA PHE A 271 -4.73 16.61 -7.83
C PHE A 271 -5.54 15.71 -8.75
N GLU A 272 -6.83 15.54 -8.47
CA GLU A 272 -7.78 15.01 -9.44
C GLU A 272 -8.02 16.08 -10.51
N PRO A 273 -7.57 15.91 -11.78
CA PRO A 273 -7.57 16.97 -12.75
C PRO A 273 -8.95 17.21 -13.39
N LEU A 274 -9.29 18.48 -13.68
CA LEU A 274 -10.49 18.84 -14.46
C LEU A 274 -10.43 18.28 -15.90
N ALA A 275 -9.24 18.20 -16.46
CA ALA A 275 -8.97 17.64 -17.77
C ALA A 275 -7.56 17.05 -17.77
N ASP A 276 -7.46 15.85 -18.29
CA ASP A 276 -6.15 15.26 -18.55
C ASP A 276 -5.51 15.97 -19.76
N LEU A 277 -4.35 16.58 -19.51
CA LEU A 277 -3.52 17.25 -20.51
C LEU A 277 -2.25 16.46 -20.84
N SER A 278 -2.01 15.29 -20.18
CA SER A 278 -0.79 14.51 -20.32
C SER A 278 -0.71 13.74 -21.64
N GLY A 279 -1.84 13.53 -22.31
CA GLY A 279 -1.93 12.65 -23.48
C GLY A 279 -2.04 11.19 -23.04
N SER A 280 -2.20 10.29 -24.01
CA SER A 280 -2.29 8.86 -23.76
C SER A 280 -0.98 8.29 -23.23
N GLU A 281 -1.02 7.57 -22.12
CA GLU A 281 0.14 6.93 -21.50
C GLU A 281 -0.05 5.42 -21.36
N VAL A 282 1.00 4.65 -21.64
CA VAL A 282 1.02 3.20 -21.41
C VAL A 282 1.84 2.87 -20.18
N LEU A 283 1.25 2.18 -19.23
CA LEU A 283 2.01 1.60 -18.13
C LEU A 283 2.73 0.34 -18.60
N ALA A 284 4.06 0.38 -18.64
CA ALA A 284 4.89 -0.77 -18.96
C ALA A 284 5.37 -1.44 -17.65
N LEU A 285 4.85 -2.65 -17.36
CA LEU A 285 5.24 -3.43 -16.18
C LEU A 285 6.13 -4.60 -16.59
N GLU A 286 7.23 -4.80 -15.87
CA GLU A 286 8.10 -5.96 -16.01
C GLU A 286 7.78 -7.01 -14.92
N VAL A 287 7.52 -8.24 -15.36
CA VAL A 287 7.22 -9.38 -14.49
C VAL A 287 8.19 -10.51 -14.84
N GLY A 288 9.02 -10.94 -13.88
CA GLY A 288 10.02 -11.96 -14.18
C GLY A 288 10.71 -12.57 -12.95
N GLY A 289 11.35 -13.71 -13.14
CA GLY A 289 12.02 -14.44 -12.08
C GLY A 289 11.03 -15.11 -11.12
N GLY A 290 11.26 -15.06 -9.81
CA GLY A 290 10.29 -15.53 -8.79
C GLY A 290 9.42 -14.37 -8.32
N LEU A 291 8.09 -14.55 -8.31
CA LEU A 291 7.19 -13.66 -7.57
C LEU A 291 7.35 -13.90 -6.07
N HIS A 292 7.24 -12.86 -5.28
CA HIS A 292 7.25 -12.94 -3.81
C HIS A 292 6.50 -11.77 -3.17
N ASP A 293 6.02 -11.98 -1.96
CA ASP A 293 5.31 -10.97 -1.15
C ASP A 293 6.22 -10.11 -0.27
N ASP A 294 7.51 -10.41 -0.25
CA ASP A 294 8.45 -9.74 0.64
C ASP A 294 9.01 -8.46 0.00
N PRO A 295 8.78 -7.28 0.59
CA PRO A 295 9.10 -5.99 -0.01
C PRO A 295 10.59 -5.66 -0.15
N THR A 296 11.52 -6.54 0.22
CA THR A 296 12.95 -6.27 0.15
C THR A 296 13.73 -7.35 -0.61
N PRO A 297 13.91 -7.21 -1.93
CA PRO A 297 14.43 -8.25 -2.81
C PRO A 297 15.97 -8.35 -2.89
N PHE A 298 16.75 -7.84 -1.93
CA PHE A 298 18.20 -7.92 -2.04
C PHE A 298 18.74 -9.31 -1.66
N SER A 299 19.39 -9.95 -2.61
CA SER A 299 20.13 -11.20 -2.41
C SER A 299 21.42 -11.16 -3.22
N LEU A 300 22.54 -11.56 -2.59
CA LEU A 300 23.86 -11.58 -3.24
C LEU A 300 23.99 -12.68 -4.31
N LEU A 301 23.26 -13.79 -4.14
CA LEU A 301 23.30 -14.98 -4.99
C LEU A 301 21.92 -15.34 -5.57
N GLY A 302 20.87 -14.62 -5.19
CA GLY A 302 19.52 -14.82 -5.70
C GLY A 302 19.35 -14.22 -7.10
N GLY A 303 18.52 -14.85 -7.92
CA GLY A 303 18.07 -14.32 -9.20
C GLY A 303 17.19 -13.06 -9.03
N ALA A 304 16.86 -12.43 -10.14
CA ALA A 304 15.87 -11.34 -10.15
C ALA A 304 14.53 -11.84 -9.58
N LYS A 305 13.96 -11.05 -8.70
CA LYS A 305 12.65 -11.31 -8.10
C LYS A 305 11.75 -10.11 -8.34
N THR A 306 10.47 -10.36 -8.51
CA THR A 306 9.45 -9.33 -8.69
C THR A 306 8.55 -9.29 -7.46
N ASP A 307 8.39 -8.11 -6.88
CA ASP A 307 7.51 -7.87 -5.74
C ASP A 307 6.06 -7.80 -6.20
N LEU A 308 5.26 -8.77 -5.76
CA LEU A 308 3.84 -8.85 -6.10
C LEU A 308 3.07 -7.65 -5.56
N THR A 309 3.33 -7.22 -4.33
CA THR A 309 2.62 -6.11 -3.68
C THR A 309 2.74 -4.83 -4.50
N ASN A 310 3.93 -4.55 -5.05
CA ASN A 310 4.13 -3.40 -5.93
C ASN A 310 3.33 -3.52 -7.24
N LEU A 311 3.30 -4.70 -7.86
CA LEU A 311 2.51 -4.93 -9.09
C LEU A 311 1.01 -4.77 -8.84
N LEU A 312 0.49 -5.35 -7.74
CA LEU A 312 -0.92 -5.23 -7.36
C LEU A 312 -1.31 -3.76 -7.11
N ARG A 313 -0.44 -3.03 -6.41
CA ARG A 313 -0.61 -1.60 -6.16
C ARG A 313 -0.63 -0.80 -7.47
N ASP A 314 0.31 -1.07 -8.38
CA ASP A 314 0.40 -0.34 -9.65
C ASP A 314 -0.82 -0.60 -10.53
N LEU A 315 -1.29 -1.84 -10.64
CA LEU A 315 -2.52 -2.18 -11.34
C LEU A 315 -3.77 -1.57 -10.70
N LYS A 316 -3.83 -1.47 -9.36
CA LYS A 316 -4.92 -0.78 -8.68
C LYS A 316 -4.89 0.72 -8.94
N ARG A 317 -3.71 1.35 -8.89
CA ARG A 317 -3.54 2.78 -9.19
C ARG A 317 -4.01 3.10 -10.60
N VAL A 318 -3.64 2.29 -11.58
CA VAL A 318 -4.09 2.44 -12.98
C VAL A 318 -5.61 2.50 -13.09
N ARG A 319 -6.33 1.69 -12.33
CA ARG A 319 -7.80 1.71 -12.33
C ARG A 319 -8.42 2.98 -11.75
N ARG A 320 -7.67 3.75 -11.00
CA ARG A 320 -8.07 5.06 -10.42
C ARG A 320 -7.51 6.23 -11.21
N ASP A 321 -6.36 6.04 -11.86
CA ASP A 321 -5.61 7.07 -12.57
C ASP A 321 -6.16 7.20 -14.00
N GLY A 322 -6.88 8.27 -14.27
CA GLY A 322 -7.43 8.56 -15.60
C GLY A 322 -6.39 8.87 -16.66
N ASP A 323 -5.10 8.99 -16.29
CA ASP A 323 -4.01 9.33 -17.21
C ASP A 323 -3.38 8.09 -17.87
N VAL A 324 -3.70 6.88 -17.40
CA VAL A 324 -3.19 5.62 -17.95
C VAL A 324 -4.26 4.94 -18.79
N ASP A 325 -4.05 4.88 -20.09
CA ASP A 325 -5.04 4.37 -21.04
C ASP A 325 -4.84 2.90 -21.41
N ALA A 326 -3.65 2.35 -21.16
CA ALA A 326 -3.34 0.95 -21.46
C ALA A 326 -2.20 0.41 -20.58
N VAL A 327 -2.15 -0.92 -20.42
CA VAL A 327 -1.11 -1.62 -19.68
C VAL A 327 -0.41 -2.63 -20.59
N LEU A 328 0.91 -2.57 -20.66
CA LEU A 328 1.73 -3.58 -21.32
C LEU A 328 2.55 -4.36 -20.29
N LEU A 329 2.29 -5.65 -20.19
CA LEU A 329 3.03 -6.58 -19.34
C LEU A 329 4.18 -7.19 -20.16
N ARG A 330 5.42 -6.94 -19.78
CA ARG A 330 6.60 -7.62 -20.29
C ARG A 330 6.93 -8.79 -19.37
N ILE A 331 6.58 -9.99 -19.80
CA ILE A 331 6.64 -11.19 -18.97
C ILE A 331 7.89 -12.00 -19.35
N TRP A 332 8.84 -12.09 -18.43
CA TRP A 332 10.00 -12.97 -18.51
C TRP A 332 9.66 -14.35 -17.96
N SER A 333 10.60 -15.30 -18.07
CA SER A 333 10.38 -16.63 -17.52
C SER A 333 10.10 -16.55 -16.00
N LEU A 334 8.89 -16.95 -15.59
CA LEU A 334 8.49 -17.10 -14.21
C LEU A 334 8.76 -18.52 -13.73
N GLY A 335 9.19 -18.66 -12.48
CA GLY A 335 9.45 -19.97 -11.87
C GLY A 335 8.91 -20.02 -10.44
N GLY A 336 8.33 -21.15 -10.06
CA GLY A 336 7.98 -21.48 -8.68
C GLY A 336 9.01 -22.43 -8.06
N ASN A 337 9.11 -22.42 -6.74
CA ASN A 337 10.05 -23.30 -6.02
C ASN A 337 9.63 -24.77 -5.99
N ILE A 338 8.33 -25.06 -5.99
CA ILE A 338 7.76 -26.41 -5.82
C ILE A 338 6.88 -26.78 -7.01
N THR A 339 6.00 -25.85 -7.44
CA THR A 339 5.06 -26.04 -8.53
C THR A 339 5.21 -24.93 -9.57
N PRO A 340 4.94 -25.17 -10.87
CA PRO A 340 4.93 -24.13 -11.90
C PRO A 340 3.82 -23.10 -11.70
N LEU A 341 2.64 -23.51 -11.22
CA LEU A 341 1.53 -22.62 -10.90
C LEU A 341 1.57 -22.29 -9.41
N THR A 342 1.62 -21.01 -9.08
CA THR A 342 1.67 -20.52 -7.71
C THR A 342 0.49 -19.60 -7.41
N ALA A 343 0.19 -19.42 -6.12
CA ALA A 343 -0.87 -18.52 -5.67
C ALA A 343 -0.63 -17.08 -6.14
N LEU A 344 0.62 -16.63 -6.04
CA LEU A 344 0.99 -15.26 -6.42
C LEU A 344 0.76 -14.98 -7.91
N VAL A 345 0.98 -15.99 -8.77
CA VAL A 345 0.69 -15.89 -10.21
C VAL A 345 -0.82 -15.81 -10.45
N GLN A 346 -1.63 -16.57 -9.69
CA GLN A 346 -3.09 -16.50 -9.77
C GLN A 346 -3.63 -15.16 -9.28
N GLU A 347 -3.10 -14.62 -8.17
CA GLU A 347 -3.49 -13.29 -7.66
C GLU A 347 -3.22 -12.19 -8.70
N LEU A 348 -2.03 -12.21 -9.32
CA LEU A 348 -1.68 -11.23 -10.36
C LEU A 348 -2.58 -11.38 -11.60
N GLY A 349 -2.88 -12.61 -12.02
CA GLY A 349 -3.83 -12.89 -13.11
C GLY A 349 -5.20 -12.26 -12.84
N LYS A 350 -5.69 -12.38 -11.61
CA LYS A 350 -6.96 -11.78 -11.19
C LYS A 350 -6.96 -10.25 -11.27
N GLU A 351 -5.88 -9.60 -10.85
CA GLU A 351 -5.76 -8.15 -10.94
C GLU A 351 -5.70 -7.65 -12.40
N ILE A 352 -5.09 -8.43 -13.32
CA ILE A 352 -5.13 -8.15 -14.75
C ILE A 352 -6.59 -8.19 -15.26
N GLU A 353 -7.36 -9.22 -14.91
CA GLU A 353 -8.78 -9.32 -15.28
C GLU A 353 -9.60 -8.13 -14.77
N LEU A 354 -9.38 -7.70 -13.54
CA LEU A 354 -10.06 -6.54 -12.97
C LEU A 354 -9.70 -5.24 -13.69
N THR A 355 -8.47 -5.09 -14.14
CA THR A 355 -8.02 -3.93 -14.92
C THR A 355 -8.71 -3.91 -16.28
N ARG A 356 -8.81 -5.05 -16.95
CA ARG A 356 -9.58 -5.20 -18.19
C ARG A 356 -11.08 -4.92 -18.00
N ALA A 357 -11.64 -5.37 -16.89
CA ALA A 357 -13.07 -5.22 -16.58
C ALA A 357 -13.52 -3.75 -16.48
N VAL A 358 -12.63 -2.83 -16.10
CA VAL A 358 -12.91 -1.38 -16.10
C VAL A 358 -12.68 -0.72 -17.46
N GLY A 359 -12.29 -1.49 -18.49
CA GLY A 359 -12.14 -1.02 -19.87
C GLY A 359 -10.73 -0.57 -20.26
N ILE A 360 -9.74 -0.79 -19.40
CA ILE A 360 -8.33 -0.50 -19.70
C ILE A 360 -7.72 -1.71 -20.42
N PRO A 361 -7.27 -1.60 -21.68
CA PRO A 361 -6.67 -2.70 -22.42
C PRO A 361 -5.34 -3.14 -21.77
N VAL A 362 -5.20 -4.46 -21.58
CA VAL A 362 -3.97 -5.07 -21.06
C VAL A 362 -3.39 -6.01 -22.09
N TYR A 363 -2.16 -5.72 -22.56
CA TYR A 363 -1.44 -6.55 -23.49
C TYR A 363 -0.27 -7.26 -22.81
N ALA A 364 0.07 -8.45 -23.25
CA ALA A 364 1.22 -9.21 -22.78
C ALA A 364 2.24 -9.42 -23.89
N PHE A 365 3.49 -9.14 -23.58
CA PHE A 365 4.64 -9.47 -24.40
C PHE A 365 5.50 -10.52 -23.68
N LEU A 366 5.60 -11.71 -24.25
CA LEU A 366 6.41 -12.79 -23.71
C LEU A 366 7.88 -12.58 -24.10
N ALA A 367 8.72 -12.38 -23.09
CA ALA A 367 10.12 -11.99 -23.24
C ALA A 367 11.08 -13.10 -22.77
N GLY A 368 12.37 -12.95 -23.10
CA GLY A 368 13.44 -13.85 -22.63
C GLY A 368 13.83 -14.92 -23.64
N ASP A 369 14.48 -15.99 -23.14
CA ASP A 369 14.99 -17.10 -23.94
C ASP A 369 14.06 -18.33 -23.98
N GLY A 370 12.92 -18.26 -23.29
CA GLY A 370 11.89 -19.29 -23.20
C GLY A 370 10.69 -18.79 -22.39
N THR A 371 9.54 -19.39 -22.64
CA THR A 371 8.27 -19.05 -21.96
C THR A 371 7.83 -20.21 -21.11
N SER A 372 7.95 -20.06 -19.78
CA SER A 372 7.48 -21.07 -18.84
C SER A 372 5.95 -21.17 -18.81
N THR A 373 5.44 -22.31 -18.33
CA THR A 373 4.01 -22.55 -18.13
C THR A 373 3.37 -21.44 -17.27
N ALA A 374 4.05 -20.97 -16.20
CA ALA A 374 3.58 -19.89 -15.35
C ALA A 374 3.52 -18.54 -16.09
N SER A 375 4.54 -18.24 -16.92
CA SER A 375 4.53 -17.02 -17.74
C SER A 375 3.39 -17.00 -18.73
N TYR A 376 3.14 -18.14 -19.36
CA TYR A 376 2.04 -18.28 -20.31
C TYR A 376 0.68 -18.21 -19.61
N TYR A 377 0.52 -18.86 -18.45
CA TYR A 377 -0.68 -18.74 -17.63
C TYR A 377 -1.02 -17.28 -17.34
N LEU A 378 -0.02 -16.50 -16.87
CA LEU A 378 -0.22 -15.09 -16.59
C LEU A 378 -0.61 -14.30 -17.86
N ALA A 379 0.06 -14.57 -18.99
CA ALA A 379 -0.23 -13.89 -20.26
C ALA A 379 -1.65 -14.17 -20.77
N CYS A 380 -2.25 -15.33 -20.44
CA CYS A 380 -3.61 -15.67 -20.86
C CYS A 380 -4.66 -14.70 -20.33
N HIS A 381 -4.40 -14.01 -19.20
CA HIS A 381 -5.32 -13.03 -18.64
C HIS A 381 -5.31 -11.68 -19.39
N ALA A 382 -4.37 -11.45 -20.34
CA ALA A 382 -4.32 -10.24 -21.15
C ALA A 382 -5.31 -10.28 -22.33
N ASP A 383 -5.61 -9.10 -22.90
CA ASP A 383 -6.47 -8.99 -24.10
C ASP A 383 -5.77 -9.50 -25.37
N LYS A 384 -4.45 -9.31 -25.45
CA LYS A 384 -3.60 -9.82 -26.53
C LYS A 384 -2.25 -10.26 -26.04
N ILE A 385 -1.75 -11.34 -26.63
CA ILE A 385 -0.43 -11.93 -26.35
C ILE A 385 0.45 -11.81 -27.57
N TYR A 386 1.61 -11.21 -27.40
CA TYR A 386 2.68 -11.09 -28.38
C TYR A 386 3.84 -12.03 -28.05
N LEU A 387 4.32 -12.74 -29.07
CA LEU A 387 5.47 -13.63 -28.93
C LEU A 387 6.47 -13.39 -30.09
N PRO A 388 7.76 -13.21 -29.83
CA PRO A 388 8.77 -13.15 -30.88
C PRO A 388 8.83 -14.42 -31.75
N ARG A 389 9.06 -14.28 -33.02
CA ARG A 389 9.09 -15.41 -33.97
C ARG A 389 10.09 -16.52 -33.61
N THR A 390 11.14 -16.16 -32.88
CA THR A 390 12.21 -17.08 -32.46
C THR A 390 11.93 -17.81 -31.18
N LEU A 391 10.88 -17.43 -30.46
CA LEU A 391 10.49 -18.06 -29.19
C LEU A 391 9.42 -19.14 -29.41
N SER A 392 9.28 -19.95 -28.40
CA SER A 392 8.24 -20.97 -28.27
C SER A 392 7.62 -20.92 -26.89
N ILE A 393 6.41 -21.41 -26.77
CA ILE A 393 5.76 -21.65 -25.50
C ILE A 393 6.09 -23.09 -25.07
N ASP A 394 6.49 -23.27 -23.84
CA ASP A 394 6.64 -24.62 -23.25
C ASP A 394 5.29 -25.31 -23.25
N GLY A 395 5.28 -26.66 -23.30
CA GLY A 395 4.04 -27.43 -23.17
C GLY A 395 3.37 -27.16 -21.82
N LEU A 396 2.05 -27.33 -21.77
CA LEU A 396 1.25 -27.06 -20.57
C LEU A 396 1.38 -28.15 -19.49
N GLY A 397 2.34 -29.05 -19.62
CA GLY A 397 2.63 -30.09 -18.64
C GLY A 397 3.24 -29.52 -17.36
N MET A 398 2.98 -30.20 -16.23
CA MET A 398 3.52 -29.84 -14.92
C MET A 398 4.32 -30.98 -14.33
N ALA A 399 5.38 -30.66 -13.58
CA ALA A 399 6.19 -31.64 -12.89
C ALA A 399 6.64 -31.15 -11.51
N ILE A 400 6.62 -32.03 -10.54
CA ILE A 400 7.20 -31.81 -9.21
C ILE A 400 8.44 -32.68 -9.04
N HIS A 401 9.58 -32.06 -8.75
CA HIS A 401 10.84 -32.76 -8.51
C HIS A 401 11.22 -32.71 -7.04
N VAL A 402 11.34 -33.88 -6.40
CA VAL A 402 11.78 -34.00 -5.01
C VAL A 402 13.13 -34.71 -4.97
N ASN A 403 14.21 -33.98 -4.71
CA ASN A 403 15.54 -34.57 -4.53
C ASN A 403 15.68 -35.13 -3.10
N ARG A 404 16.14 -36.37 -2.97
CA ARG A 404 16.27 -37.06 -1.68
C ARG A 404 17.71 -37.46 -1.43
N PHE A 405 18.26 -36.96 -0.33
CA PHE A 405 19.66 -37.10 0.04
C PHE A 405 19.92 -38.10 1.17
N GLY A 406 18.86 -38.73 1.72
CA GLY A 406 19.00 -39.69 2.82
C GLY A 406 19.97 -40.85 2.52
N GLY A 407 19.96 -41.39 1.28
CA GLY A 407 20.91 -42.45 0.86
C GLY A 407 22.34 -41.90 0.70
N LEU A 408 22.51 -40.62 0.33
CA LEU A 408 23.83 -40.00 0.27
C LEU A 408 24.41 -39.81 1.69
N ALA A 409 23.59 -39.30 2.62
CA ALA A 409 23.97 -39.12 4.02
C ALA A 409 24.45 -40.48 4.63
N GLU A 410 23.66 -41.52 4.44
CA GLU A 410 24.01 -42.89 4.91
C GLU A 410 25.34 -43.39 4.34
N LYS A 411 25.61 -43.11 3.05
CA LYS A 411 26.89 -43.49 2.40
C LYS A 411 28.11 -42.83 3.06
N TYR A 412 27.94 -41.64 3.64
CA TYR A 412 28.98 -40.91 4.37
C TYR A 412 28.94 -41.12 5.89
N GLY A 413 28.27 -42.18 6.35
CA GLY A 413 28.24 -42.50 7.77
C GLY A 413 27.34 -41.57 8.62
N ILE A 414 26.43 -40.86 7.97
CA ILE A 414 25.47 -39.97 8.63
C ILE A 414 24.10 -40.64 8.61
N ASP A 415 23.58 -41.01 9.76
CA ASP A 415 22.25 -41.62 9.88
C ASP A 415 21.23 -40.52 10.25
N LEU A 416 20.19 -40.41 9.41
CA LEU A 416 19.11 -39.42 9.57
C LEU A 416 17.88 -40.16 10.08
N ASN A 417 17.67 -40.20 11.41
CA ASN A 417 16.50 -40.84 12.02
C ASN A 417 15.32 -39.85 11.97
N MET A 418 14.42 -40.04 11.00
CA MET A 418 13.20 -39.27 10.87
C MET A 418 12.12 -39.83 11.80
N ILE A 419 11.56 -38.95 12.64
CA ILE A 419 10.46 -39.25 13.54
C ILE A 419 9.27 -38.43 13.07
N THR A 420 8.17 -39.09 12.69
CA THR A 420 7.00 -38.41 12.12
C THR A 420 5.72 -38.82 12.82
N SER A 421 4.87 -37.87 13.13
CA SER A 421 3.48 -38.15 13.46
C SER A 421 2.62 -37.78 12.25
N GLY A 422 2.21 -38.85 11.53
CA GLY A 422 1.44 -38.84 10.29
C GLY A 422 2.19 -39.36 9.05
N ASP A 423 1.45 -40.12 8.21
CA ASP A 423 1.98 -40.87 7.07
C ASP A 423 2.53 -40.01 5.92
N TYR A 424 2.05 -38.80 5.80
CA TYR A 424 2.37 -37.86 4.70
C TYR A 424 3.47 -36.88 5.06
N LYS A 425 3.81 -36.70 6.35
CA LYS A 425 4.63 -35.60 6.84
C LYS A 425 6.02 -35.48 6.24
N SER A 426 6.56 -36.60 5.74
CA SER A 426 7.87 -36.65 5.08
C SER A 426 7.79 -36.65 3.54
N SER A 427 6.61 -36.37 2.94
CA SER A 427 6.40 -36.47 1.49
C SER A 427 7.39 -35.65 0.67
N PHE A 428 7.68 -34.41 1.10
CA PHE A 428 8.61 -33.50 0.43
C PHE A 428 9.97 -33.35 1.11
N HIS A 429 10.25 -34.19 2.14
CA HIS A 429 11.51 -34.06 2.90
C HIS A 429 12.71 -34.61 2.14
N ALA A 430 13.70 -33.78 1.91
CA ALA A 430 14.93 -34.10 1.20
C ALA A 430 15.83 -35.15 1.97
N THR A 431 15.66 -35.29 3.28
CA THR A 431 16.45 -36.17 4.13
C THR A 431 16.00 -37.64 4.10
N THR A 432 14.87 -37.94 3.47
CA THR A 432 14.39 -39.32 3.29
C THR A 432 15.09 -40.02 2.15
N LYS A 433 15.01 -41.40 2.14
CA LYS A 433 15.56 -42.22 1.06
C LYS A 433 14.60 -42.40 -0.12
N GLY A 434 13.30 -42.21 0.09
CA GLY A 434 12.26 -42.40 -0.91
C GLY A 434 10.87 -42.04 -0.37
N ALA A 435 9.89 -41.89 -1.24
CA ALA A 435 8.49 -41.74 -0.87
C ALA A 435 7.80 -43.09 -0.80
N THR A 436 6.86 -43.23 0.14
CA THR A 436 5.95 -44.39 0.21
C THR A 436 4.91 -44.31 -0.92
N GLU A 437 4.22 -45.38 -1.21
CA GLU A 437 3.16 -45.42 -2.24
C GLU A 437 1.99 -44.50 -1.89
N VAL A 438 1.70 -44.31 -0.60
CA VAL A 438 0.67 -43.40 -0.10
C VAL A 438 1.09 -41.97 -0.36
N GLN A 439 2.34 -41.63 -0.08
CA GLN A 439 2.90 -40.28 -0.36
C GLN A 439 2.96 -39.96 -1.85
N LYS A 440 3.36 -40.92 -2.69
CA LYS A 440 3.38 -40.76 -4.16
C LYS A 440 2.00 -40.43 -4.69
N ARG A 441 0.98 -41.15 -4.21
CA ARG A 441 -0.42 -40.88 -4.60
C ARG A 441 -0.88 -39.51 -4.19
N ALA A 442 -0.58 -39.07 -2.99
CA ALA A 442 -0.95 -37.71 -2.52
C ALA A 442 -0.27 -36.61 -3.33
N ILE A 443 1.00 -36.81 -3.74
CA ILE A 443 1.71 -35.87 -4.63
C ILE A 443 1.07 -35.85 -6.04
N ASP A 444 0.68 -37.01 -6.55
CA ASP A 444 0.03 -37.16 -7.87
C ASP A 444 -1.37 -36.47 -7.89
N GLU A 445 -2.16 -36.71 -6.83
CA GLU A 445 -3.45 -36.03 -6.64
C GLU A 445 -3.32 -34.50 -6.54
N LEU A 446 -2.33 -33.98 -5.82
CA LEU A 446 -2.03 -32.55 -5.73
C LEU A 446 -1.61 -31.98 -7.11
N LEU A 447 -0.71 -32.69 -7.80
CA LEU A 447 -0.23 -32.26 -9.12
C LEU A 447 -1.37 -32.27 -10.14
N GLY A 448 -2.26 -33.28 -10.09
CA GLY A 448 -3.44 -33.37 -10.93
C GLY A 448 -4.40 -32.20 -10.74
N ASP A 449 -4.63 -31.81 -9.50
CA ASP A 449 -5.48 -30.67 -9.17
C ASP A 449 -4.92 -29.33 -9.68
N LEU A 450 -3.65 -29.04 -9.41
CA LEU A 450 -2.96 -27.86 -9.90
C LEU A 450 -2.92 -27.81 -11.43
N HIS A 451 -2.74 -28.95 -12.09
CA HIS A 451 -2.78 -29.05 -13.54
C HIS A 451 -4.16 -28.76 -14.10
N GLU A 452 -5.22 -29.26 -13.47
CA GLU A 452 -6.60 -29.01 -13.85
C GLU A 452 -6.93 -27.50 -13.74
N GLN A 453 -6.50 -26.83 -12.67
CA GLN A 453 -6.64 -25.37 -12.52
C GLN A 453 -5.96 -24.63 -13.69
N LEU A 454 -4.71 -25.00 -14.02
CA LEU A 454 -3.97 -24.40 -15.14
C LEU A 454 -4.72 -24.53 -16.47
N ILE A 455 -5.08 -25.75 -16.86
CA ILE A 455 -5.70 -26.00 -18.17
C ILE A 455 -7.11 -25.45 -18.26
N THR A 456 -7.84 -25.35 -17.15
CA THR A 456 -9.18 -24.73 -17.10
C THR A 456 -9.07 -23.25 -17.46
N VAL A 457 -8.18 -22.49 -16.81
CA VAL A 457 -7.99 -21.08 -17.10
C VAL A 457 -7.51 -20.87 -18.53
N VAL A 458 -6.50 -21.63 -19.00
CA VAL A 458 -6.01 -21.52 -20.39
C VAL A 458 -7.14 -21.82 -21.39
N GLY A 459 -7.94 -22.85 -21.12
CA GLY A 459 -9.10 -23.22 -21.96
C GLY A 459 -10.14 -22.11 -22.06
N GLU A 460 -10.51 -21.52 -20.94
CA GLU A 460 -11.48 -20.44 -20.85
C GLU A 460 -10.99 -19.15 -21.52
N GLN A 461 -9.78 -18.70 -21.17
CA GLN A 461 -9.19 -17.46 -21.68
C GLN A 461 -8.84 -17.52 -23.17
N ARG A 462 -8.45 -18.68 -23.67
CA ARG A 462 -8.08 -18.88 -25.09
C ARG A 462 -9.13 -19.60 -25.92
N CYS A 463 -10.29 -19.93 -25.34
CA CYS A 463 -11.39 -20.64 -26.02
C CYS A 463 -10.96 -21.99 -26.65
N LEU A 464 -10.10 -22.75 -25.95
CA LEU A 464 -9.59 -24.03 -26.41
C LEU A 464 -10.42 -25.19 -25.90
N SER A 465 -10.59 -26.23 -26.74
CA SER A 465 -11.24 -27.46 -26.37
C SER A 465 -10.37 -28.34 -25.45
N ARG A 466 -10.99 -29.19 -24.66
CA ARG A 466 -10.29 -30.16 -23.78
C ARG A 466 -9.28 -31.01 -24.55
N THR A 467 -9.63 -31.49 -25.75
CA THR A 467 -8.71 -32.30 -26.57
C THR A 467 -7.46 -31.53 -26.98
N GLN A 468 -7.62 -30.24 -27.37
CA GLN A 468 -6.46 -29.38 -27.68
C GLN A 468 -5.59 -29.17 -26.44
N LEU A 469 -6.19 -28.96 -25.27
CA LEU A 469 -5.46 -28.80 -24.01
C LEU A 469 -4.67 -30.06 -23.62
N GLU A 470 -5.24 -31.25 -23.83
CA GLU A 470 -4.55 -32.53 -23.60
C GLU A 470 -3.35 -32.71 -24.57
N GLU A 471 -3.49 -32.36 -25.86
CA GLU A 471 -2.39 -32.36 -26.81
C GLU A 471 -1.28 -31.37 -26.42
N LEU A 472 -1.64 -30.18 -25.90
CA LEU A 472 -0.72 -29.15 -25.45
C LEU A 472 0.00 -29.54 -24.13
N THR A 473 -0.65 -30.32 -23.27
CA THR A 473 -0.04 -30.90 -22.05
C THR A 473 1.12 -31.81 -22.36
N ASP A 474 0.97 -32.62 -23.40
CA ASP A 474 2.00 -33.58 -23.84
C ASP A 474 3.07 -32.95 -24.76
N ALA A 475 2.87 -31.71 -25.20
CA ALA A 475 3.82 -31.03 -26.05
C ALA A 475 5.10 -30.63 -25.29
N PHE A 476 6.25 -30.77 -25.94
CA PHE A 476 7.53 -30.31 -25.38
C PHE A 476 7.67 -28.80 -25.51
N SER A 477 7.37 -28.27 -26.69
CA SER A 477 7.53 -26.86 -27.04
C SER A 477 6.67 -26.53 -28.26
N ILE A 478 6.02 -25.37 -28.26
CA ILE A 478 5.09 -24.92 -29.29
C ILE A 478 5.68 -23.66 -29.92
N PRO A 479 6.21 -23.72 -31.17
CA PRO A 479 6.77 -22.58 -31.87
C PRO A 479 5.75 -21.45 -32.06
N ALA A 480 6.19 -20.21 -32.13
CA ALA A 480 5.34 -19.03 -32.26
C ALA A 480 4.32 -19.12 -33.41
N ILE A 481 4.70 -19.75 -34.54
CA ILE A 481 3.82 -19.91 -35.69
C ILE A 481 2.68 -20.85 -35.38
N ASP A 482 2.98 -22.00 -34.78
CA ASP A 482 1.98 -23.00 -34.40
C ASP A 482 1.10 -22.48 -33.25
N ALA A 483 1.70 -21.78 -32.29
CA ALA A 483 1.00 -21.13 -31.17
C ALA A 483 -0.06 -20.10 -31.68
N LYS A 484 0.27 -19.35 -32.73
CA LYS A 484 -0.69 -18.42 -33.36
C LYS A 484 -1.78 -19.17 -34.12
N GLU A 485 -1.46 -20.23 -34.88
CA GLU A 485 -2.44 -21.04 -35.60
C GLU A 485 -3.44 -21.75 -34.66
N ILE A 486 -2.98 -22.21 -33.49
CA ILE A 486 -3.81 -22.87 -32.47
C ILE A 486 -4.61 -21.83 -31.67
N GLY A 487 -4.21 -20.58 -31.62
CA GLY A 487 -4.84 -19.50 -30.86
C GLY A 487 -4.27 -19.33 -29.45
N LEU A 488 -3.11 -19.88 -29.17
CA LEU A 488 -2.39 -19.65 -27.91
C LEU A 488 -1.87 -18.21 -27.78
N ILE A 489 -1.48 -17.60 -28.91
CA ILE A 489 -1.10 -16.19 -28.98
C ILE A 489 -1.90 -15.47 -30.06
N ASP A 490 -1.93 -14.15 -29.97
CA ASP A 490 -2.68 -13.32 -30.94
C ASP A 490 -1.76 -12.84 -32.06
N GLU A 491 -0.52 -12.43 -31.74
CA GLU A 491 0.40 -11.85 -32.70
C GLU A 491 1.85 -12.35 -32.54
N ILE A 492 2.51 -12.50 -33.68
CA ILE A 492 3.98 -12.69 -33.74
C ILE A 492 4.58 -11.32 -33.94
N GLY A 493 5.33 -10.82 -32.97
CA GLY A 493 5.92 -9.47 -33.01
C GLY A 493 6.92 -9.27 -31.89
N TYR A 494 7.57 -8.13 -31.90
CA TYR A 494 8.52 -7.73 -30.88
C TYR A 494 7.89 -6.76 -29.87
N TYR A 495 8.66 -6.37 -28.85
CA TYR A 495 8.19 -5.50 -27.79
C TYR A 495 7.63 -4.17 -28.34
N GLU A 496 8.30 -3.61 -29.31
CA GLU A 496 7.92 -2.35 -29.97
C GLU A 496 6.58 -2.46 -30.69
N ASP A 497 6.30 -3.61 -31.32
CA ASP A 497 5.02 -3.89 -31.98
C ASP A 497 3.88 -4.00 -30.95
N ALA A 498 4.17 -4.70 -29.84
CA ALA A 498 3.22 -4.86 -28.74
C ALA A 498 2.92 -3.51 -28.06
N LEU A 499 3.93 -2.70 -27.79
CA LEU A 499 3.78 -1.39 -27.14
C LEU A 499 2.96 -0.43 -28.00
N LEU A 500 3.29 -0.35 -29.31
CA LEU A 500 2.52 0.48 -30.25
C LEU A 500 1.07 0.04 -30.35
N ALA A 501 0.84 -1.26 -30.46
CA ALA A 501 -0.52 -1.80 -30.56
C ALA A 501 -1.31 -1.61 -29.26
N CYS A 502 -0.65 -1.68 -28.11
CA CYS A 502 -1.23 -1.42 -26.79
C CYS A 502 -1.64 0.05 -26.65
N SER A 503 -0.74 0.99 -27.02
CA SER A 503 -1.01 2.43 -27.01
C SER A 503 -2.23 2.78 -27.90
N VAL A 504 -2.26 2.25 -29.12
CA VAL A 504 -3.41 2.46 -30.03
C VAL A 504 -4.72 1.89 -29.46
N ALA A 505 -4.65 0.76 -28.75
CA ALA A 505 -5.83 0.18 -28.10
C ALA A 505 -6.35 1.05 -26.95
N GLY A 506 -5.46 1.77 -26.24
CA GLY A 506 -5.79 2.79 -25.25
C GLY A 506 -6.38 4.08 -25.84
N GLY A 507 -6.38 4.21 -27.17
CA GLY A 507 -6.93 5.40 -27.84
C GLY A 507 -5.89 6.39 -28.37
N ASP A 508 -4.61 6.07 -28.24
CA ASP A 508 -3.52 6.90 -28.77
C ASP A 508 -3.53 6.92 -30.32
N SER A 509 -3.06 8.03 -30.85
CA SER A 509 -2.86 8.23 -32.28
C SER A 509 -1.42 7.99 -32.73
N ALA A 510 -0.63 7.31 -31.90
CA ALA A 510 0.78 7.00 -32.21
C ALA A 510 0.93 6.23 -33.53
N GLU A 511 1.78 6.72 -34.42
CA GLU A 511 2.08 6.07 -35.72
C GLU A 511 3.38 5.24 -35.67
N SER A 512 4.17 5.40 -34.60
CA SER A 512 5.43 4.70 -34.43
C SER A 512 5.74 4.48 -32.95
N PHE A 513 6.55 3.48 -32.63
CA PHE A 513 7.03 3.18 -31.29
C PHE A 513 7.67 4.40 -30.59
N ASP A 514 8.46 5.19 -31.32
CA ASP A 514 9.16 6.35 -30.76
C ASP A 514 8.18 7.48 -30.30
N SER A 515 6.93 7.40 -30.69
CA SER A 515 5.88 8.37 -30.28
C SER A 515 5.04 7.91 -29.10
N VAL A 516 5.20 6.68 -28.64
CA VAL A 516 4.44 6.15 -27.49
C VAL A 516 5.02 6.66 -26.18
N SER A 517 4.20 7.28 -25.35
CA SER A 517 4.55 7.67 -23.99
C SER A 517 4.38 6.48 -23.04
N THR A 518 5.45 6.14 -22.32
CA THR A 518 5.40 5.13 -21.25
C THR A 518 5.56 5.78 -19.89
N THR A 519 4.85 5.27 -18.90
CA THR A 519 4.82 5.83 -17.56
C THR A 519 5.11 4.79 -16.48
N GLU A 520 5.54 5.27 -15.30
CA GLU A 520 5.65 4.51 -14.06
C GLU A 520 4.66 5.09 -13.06
N VAL A 521 3.76 4.27 -12.54
CA VAL A 521 2.72 4.70 -11.59
C VAL A 521 3.22 4.65 -10.14
N ALA A 522 4.23 3.83 -9.86
CA ALA A 522 4.79 3.63 -8.51
C ALA A 522 5.26 4.93 -7.84
N SER A 523 5.74 5.90 -8.63
CA SER A 523 6.21 7.20 -8.15
C SER A 523 5.11 8.27 -8.03
N ARG A 524 3.89 7.97 -8.47
CA ARG A 524 2.77 8.91 -8.43
C ARG A 524 2.18 8.96 -7.03
N LEU A 525 2.19 10.14 -6.45
CA LEU A 525 1.58 10.42 -5.15
C LEU A 525 0.29 11.17 -5.39
N TYR A 526 -0.79 10.76 -4.75
CA TYR A 526 -2.12 11.39 -4.84
C TYR A 526 -2.39 12.18 -3.58
N ARG A 527 -3.00 13.36 -3.76
CA ARG A 527 -3.40 14.20 -2.64
C ARG A 527 -4.63 13.60 -1.99
N ASP A 528 -4.52 13.26 -0.71
CA ASP A 528 -5.70 12.97 0.11
C ASP A 528 -6.33 14.29 0.56
N GLU A 529 -7.62 14.45 0.28
CA GLU A 529 -8.41 15.62 0.65
C GLU A 529 -9.48 15.28 1.70
N GLU A 530 -9.56 14.04 2.16
CA GLU A 530 -10.52 13.64 3.18
C GLU A 530 -10.11 14.22 4.55
N TRP A 531 -11.09 14.59 5.34
CA TRP A 531 -10.88 15.06 6.71
C TRP A 531 -11.07 13.95 7.70
N GLY A 532 -10.39 14.07 8.82
CA GLY A 532 -10.60 13.23 9.96
C GLY A 532 -9.83 11.94 9.89
N TYR A 533 -10.24 11.06 10.73
CA TYR A 533 -9.63 9.80 10.95
C TYR A 533 -10.05 8.78 9.89
N CYS A 534 -9.11 8.27 9.14
CA CYS A 534 -9.31 7.12 8.28
C CYS A 534 -9.13 5.82 9.09
N PRO A 535 -10.13 4.94 9.13
CA PRO A 535 -9.99 3.66 9.82
C PRO A 535 -8.91 2.82 9.11
N ARG A 536 -8.11 2.10 9.92
CA ARG A 536 -6.94 1.37 9.43
C ARG A 536 -7.17 -0.14 9.42
N ILE A 537 -6.66 -0.77 8.37
CA ILE A 537 -6.44 -2.21 8.33
C ILE A 537 -4.93 -2.45 8.43
N ALA A 538 -4.51 -3.17 9.47
CA ALA A 538 -3.11 -3.53 9.60
C ALA A 538 -2.79 -4.79 8.80
N ILE A 539 -1.74 -4.73 7.98
CA ILE A 539 -1.21 -5.91 7.28
C ILE A 539 0.07 -6.34 8.00
N VAL A 540 0.07 -7.58 8.48
CA VAL A 540 1.21 -8.19 9.16
C VAL A 540 1.75 -9.33 8.31
N GLY A 541 3.00 -9.22 7.86
CA GLY A 541 3.66 -10.25 7.05
C GLY A 541 4.25 -11.37 7.91
N ALA A 542 3.94 -12.62 7.57
CA ALA A 542 4.43 -13.84 8.21
C ALA A 542 5.14 -14.71 7.16
N TYR A 543 6.41 -14.37 6.86
CA TYR A 543 7.17 -14.93 5.74
C TYR A 543 8.32 -15.82 6.17
N GLY A 544 8.48 -16.97 5.50
CA GLY A 544 9.61 -17.87 5.65
C GLY A 544 9.48 -18.89 6.79
N SER A 545 10.60 -19.47 7.22
CA SER A 545 10.64 -20.54 8.23
C SER A 545 10.42 -20.02 9.64
N ILE A 546 9.44 -20.59 10.37
CA ILE A 546 9.05 -20.16 11.73
C ILE A 546 10.07 -20.63 12.77
N ARG A 547 10.59 -19.70 13.57
CA ARG A 547 11.54 -19.93 14.66
C ARG A 547 11.21 -19.08 15.90
N SER A 548 11.73 -19.50 17.05
CA SER A 548 11.73 -18.65 18.24
C SER A 548 12.70 -17.47 18.07
N GLY A 549 12.43 -16.36 18.74
CA GLY A 549 13.24 -15.14 18.66
C GLY A 549 12.80 -14.18 17.56
N GLU A 550 13.72 -13.37 17.07
CA GLU A 550 13.48 -12.29 16.12
C GLU A 550 13.55 -12.82 14.66
N SER A 551 12.82 -12.11 13.77
CA SER A 551 12.91 -12.35 12.33
C SER A 551 14.27 -11.95 11.77
N GLY A 552 14.68 -12.61 10.70
CA GLY A 552 15.95 -12.31 10.05
C GLY A 552 15.95 -12.69 8.58
N ARG A 553 16.91 -12.14 7.85
CA ARG A 553 17.12 -12.42 6.43
C ARG A 553 18.55 -12.92 6.19
N SER A 554 18.68 -13.94 5.39
CA SER A 554 19.97 -14.42 4.89
C SER A 554 20.48 -13.47 3.79
N LEU A 555 21.68 -12.92 3.98
CA LEU A 555 22.32 -12.08 2.98
C LEU A 555 22.78 -12.85 1.74
N LEU A 556 22.95 -14.18 1.84
CA LEU A 556 23.48 -14.99 0.75
C LEU A 556 22.40 -15.30 -0.30
N ASP A 557 21.28 -15.84 0.13
CA ASP A 557 20.20 -16.32 -0.72
C ASP A 557 18.89 -15.51 -0.58
N GLY A 558 18.86 -14.54 0.32
CA GLY A 558 17.69 -13.70 0.57
C GLY A 558 16.55 -14.43 1.31
N SER A 559 16.77 -15.67 1.79
CA SER A 559 15.73 -16.42 2.49
C SER A 559 15.33 -15.74 3.80
N MET A 560 14.02 -15.71 4.06
CA MET A 560 13.45 -15.15 5.29
C MET A 560 13.34 -16.20 6.39
N THR A 561 13.59 -15.74 7.61
CA THR A 561 13.28 -16.48 8.83
C THR A 561 12.25 -15.69 9.63
N MET A 562 11.09 -16.28 9.86
CA MET A 562 10.02 -15.71 10.67
C MET A 562 10.31 -15.94 12.15
N GLY A 563 10.63 -14.85 12.87
CA GLY A 563 10.78 -14.87 14.32
C GLY A 563 9.45 -14.66 15.03
N ALA A 564 9.07 -15.59 15.91
CA ALA A 564 7.81 -15.50 16.63
C ALA A 564 7.71 -14.23 17.50
N ASP A 565 8.83 -13.74 18.04
CA ASP A 565 8.87 -12.53 18.85
C ASP A 565 8.53 -11.29 18.01
N THR A 566 9.07 -11.23 16.79
CA THR A 566 8.79 -10.13 15.86
C THR A 566 7.33 -10.11 15.43
N VAL A 567 6.80 -11.23 14.93
CA VAL A 567 5.41 -11.29 14.45
C VAL A 567 4.42 -11.04 15.59
N ALA A 568 4.64 -11.64 16.76
CA ALA A 568 3.79 -11.39 17.92
C ALA A 568 3.82 -9.92 18.37
N ALA A 569 4.99 -9.27 18.34
CA ALA A 569 5.11 -7.85 18.67
C ALA A 569 4.41 -6.95 17.65
N GLN A 570 4.43 -7.29 16.35
CA GLN A 570 3.71 -6.58 15.30
C GLN A 570 2.19 -6.70 15.48
N LEU A 571 1.68 -7.91 15.75
CA LEU A 571 0.26 -8.14 16.06
C LEU A 571 -0.16 -7.39 17.34
N ASP A 572 0.67 -7.38 18.39
CA ASP A 572 0.40 -6.60 19.60
C ASP A 572 0.47 -5.09 19.35
N LYS A 573 1.33 -4.61 18.45
CA LYS A 573 1.37 -3.20 18.02
C LYS A 573 0.08 -2.81 17.30
N ALA A 574 -0.39 -3.64 16.37
CA ALA A 574 -1.69 -3.45 15.72
C ALA A 574 -2.84 -3.41 16.74
N ARG A 575 -2.82 -4.30 17.74
CA ARG A 575 -3.81 -4.34 18.83
C ARG A 575 -3.84 -3.07 19.68
N LEU A 576 -2.71 -2.40 19.85
CA LEU A 576 -2.57 -1.19 20.69
C LEU A 576 -2.82 0.11 19.91
N ASP A 577 -2.83 0.05 18.60
CA ASP A 577 -3.19 1.19 17.75
C ASP A 577 -4.72 1.39 17.78
N PRO A 578 -5.22 2.52 18.36
CA PRO A 578 -6.66 2.76 18.46
C PRO A 578 -7.34 2.92 17.08
N HIS A 579 -6.56 3.05 16.05
CA HIS A 579 -6.99 3.31 14.68
C HIS A 579 -7.15 2.02 13.87
N VAL A 580 -6.54 0.94 14.30
CA VAL A 580 -6.67 -0.36 13.64
C VAL A 580 -8.01 -1.01 14.03
N GLN A 581 -8.84 -1.27 13.02
CA GLN A 581 -10.15 -1.90 13.20
C GLN A 581 -10.18 -3.36 12.71
N ALA A 582 -9.20 -3.76 11.89
CA ALA A 582 -9.03 -5.14 11.45
C ALA A 582 -7.56 -5.43 11.13
N VAL A 583 -7.18 -6.70 11.13
CA VAL A 583 -5.83 -7.15 10.78
C VAL A 583 -5.90 -8.18 9.66
N VAL A 584 -5.06 -8.02 8.63
CA VAL A 584 -4.77 -9.06 7.65
C VAL A 584 -3.40 -9.67 7.99
N LEU A 585 -3.38 -10.96 8.29
CA LEU A 585 -2.16 -11.72 8.46
C LEU A 585 -1.81 -12.40 7.13
N ARG A 586 -0.81 -11.85 6.40
CA ARG A 586 -0.33 -12.45 5.15
C ARG A 586 0.69 -13.52 5.46
N VAL A 587 0.37 -14.79 5.13
CA VAL A 587 1.18 -15.96 5.48
C VAL A 587 1.78 -16.59 4.23
N ASP A 588 3.12 -16.62 4.14
CA ASP A 588 3.86 -17.41 3.16
C ASP A 588 4.97 -18.19 3.88
N SER A 589 4.62 -19.38 4.38
CA SER A 589 5.46 -20.18 5.27
C SER A 589 5.18 -21.67 5.17
N GLY A 590 6.24 -22.45 4.96
CA GLY A 590 6.18 -23.92 5.08
C GLY A 590 6.11 -24.43 6.52
N GLY A 591 6.05 -23.52 7.52
CA GLY A 591 6.05 -23.85 8.93
C GLY A 591 7.42 -23.80 9.59
N GLY A 592 7.57 -24.51 10.69
CA GLY A 592 8.79 -24.53 11.49
C GLY A 592 8.53 -25.01 12.92
N SER A 593 9.04 -24.29 13.92
CA SER A 593 8.91 -24.62 15.32
C SER A 593 7.46 -24.58 15.81
N ALA A 594 6.96 -25.66 16.38
CA ALA A 594 5.63 -25.73 16.99
C ALA A 594 5.45 -24.72 18.12
N ILE A 595 6.48 -24.57 18.98
CA ILE A 595 6.47 -23.60 20.10
C ILE A 595 6.35 -22.16 19.58
N ALA A 596 7.06 -21.84 18.52
CA ALA A 596 7.03 -20.51 17.91
C ALA A 596 5.68 -20.24 17.22
N SER A 597 5.11 -21.26 16.55
CA SER A 597 3.79 -21.16 15.92
C SER A 597 2.68 -20.96 16.96
N ASP A 598 2.71 -21.68 18.07
CA ASP A 598 1.76 -21.50 19.18
C ASP A 598 1.81 -20.06 19.75
N ARG A 599 3.02 -19.50 19.90
CA ARG A 599 3.20 -18.12 20.35
C ARG A 599 2.58 -17.09 19.41
N ILE A 600 2.70 -17.26 18.08
CA ILE A 600 2.06 -16.38 17.10
C ILE A 600 0.54 -16.57 17.16
N SER A 601 0.04 -17.79 17.20
CA SER A 601 -1.39 -18.10 17.36
C SER A 601 -1.98 -17.43 18.61
N ALA A 602 -1.25 -17.46 19.73
CA ALA A 602 -1.67 -16.76 20.94
C ALA A 602 -1.76 -15.23 20.76
N ALA A 603 -0.93 -14.63 19.88
CA ALA A 603 -1.02 -13.20 19.54
C ALA A 603 -2.27 -12.91 18.70
N VAL A 604 -2.60 -13.76 17.72
CA VAL A 604 -3.85 -13.67 16.95
C VAL A 604 -5.06 -13.70 17.88
N ARG A 605 -5.12 -14.66 18.82
CA ARG A 605 -6.22 -14.75 19.80
C ARG A 605 -6.33 -13.53 20.70
N ARG A 606 -5.20 -12.83 21.00
CA ARG A 606 -5.25 -11.57 21.78
C ARG A 606 -5.90 -10.42 21.00
N LEU A 607 -5.72 -10.35 19.68
CA LEU A 607 -6.42 -9.40 18.82
C LEU A 607 -7.92 -9.63 18.84
N GLN A 608 -8.36 -10.87 18.63
CA GLN A 608 -9.77 -11.27 18.67
C GLN A 608 -10.39 -10.98 20.05
N ALA A 609 -9.68 -11.28 21.13
CA ALA A 609 -10.12 -10.97 22.51
C ALA A 609 -10.25 -9.45 22.77
N ALA A 610 -9.55 -8.61 22.00
CA ALA A 610 -9.69 -7.16 22.01
C ALA A 610 -10.82 -6.64 21.08
N GLY A 611 -11.49 -7.55 20.35
CA GLY A 611 -12.56 -7.20 19.41
C GLY A 611 -12.07 -6.78 18.03
N ILE A 612 -10.80 -7.02 17.70
CA ILE A 612 -10.19 -6.73 16.40
C ILE A 612 -10.17 -8.02 15.57
N PRO A 613 -10.96 -8.13 14.49
CA PRO A 613 -10.99 -9.31 13.64
C PRO A 613 -9.67 -9.50 12.91
N VAL A 614 -9.29 -10.77 12.72
CA VAL A 614 -8.10 -11.18 11.99
C VAL A 614 -8.50 -12.02 10.79
N VAL A 615 -8.12 -11.57 9.59
CA VAL A 615 -8.27 -12.32 8.34
C VAL A 615 -6.89 -12.82 7.90
N VAL A 616 -6.79 -14.09 7.58
CA VAL A 616 -5.57 -14.66 7.00
C VAL A 616 -5.67 -14.63 5.48
N SER A 617 -4.62 -14.14 4.82
CA SER A 617 -4.37 -14.29 3.39
C SER A 617 -3.15 -15.20 3.20
N MET A 618 -3.34 -16.35 2.57
CA MET A 618 -2.25 -17.28 2.31
C MET A 618 -1.60 -16.97 0.96
N GLY A 619 -0.25 -16.94 0.93
CA GLY A 619 0.56 -16.86 -0.29
C GLY A 619 0.74 -18.22 -0.98
N ASP A 620 1.92 -18.45 -1.56
CA ASP A 620 2.23 -19.71 -2.24
C ASP A 620 2.22 -20.91 -1.28
N LEU A 621 2.62 -20.69 -0.02
CA LEU A 621 2.77 -21.76 0.98
C LEU A 621 2.29 -21.31 2.35
N ALA A 622 1.29 -22.00 2.90
CA ALA A 622 0.84 -21.80 4.27
C ALA A 622 0.59 -23.16 4.95
N ALA A 623 1.67 -23.91 5.17
CA ALA A 623 1.61 -25.31 5.56
C ALA A 623 2.25 -25.56 6.94
N SER A 624 1.86 -26.64 7.61
CA SER A 624 2.41 -27.02 8.91
C SER A 624 2.26 -25.90 9.94
N GLY A 625 3.35 -25.39 10.50
CA GLY A 625 3.33 -24.21 11.38
C GLY A 625 2.69 -22.98 10.72
N GLY A 626 2.84 -22.79 9.38
CA GLY A 626 2.16 -21.74 8.63
C GLY A 626 0.63 -21.90 8.66
N TYR A 627 0.13 -23.11 8.56
CA TYR A 627 -1.30 -23.39 8.76
C TYR A 627 -1.70 -23.23 10.24
N TRP A 628 -0.85 -23.67 11.19
CA TRP A 628 -1.09 -23.51 12.64
C TRP A 628 -1.33 -22.06 13.05
N ILE A 629 -0.51 -21.13 12.56
CA ILE A 629 -0.69 -19.69 12.88
C ILE A 629 -1.92 -19.08 12.20
N SER A 630 -2.44 -19.75 11.17
CA SER A 630 -3.60 -19.29 10.39
C SER A 630 -4.93 -19.75 11.00
N THR A 631 -4.97 -20.90 11.67
CA THR A 631 -6.22 -21.53 12.12
C THR A 631 -7.08 -20.67 13.06
N PRO A 632 -6.52 -19.85 13.99
CA PRO A 632 -7.35 -19.07 14.90
C PRO A 632 -7.99 -17.85 14.25
N ALA A 633 -7.70 -17.52 12.98
CA ALA A 633 -8.27 -16.36 12.31
C ALA A 633 -9.81 -16.45 12.16
N ASP A 634 -10.46 -15.29 12.12
CA ASP A 634 -11.91 -15.20 11.92
C ASP A 634 -12.32 -15.59 10.50
N HIS A 635 -11.41 -15.45 9.52
CA HIS A 635 -11.60 -15.87 8.13
C HIS A 635 -10.25 -16.20 7.48
N ILE A 636 -10.21 -17.28 6.70
CA ILE A 636 -8.99 -17.74 6.02
C ILE A 636 -9.22 -17.78 4.52
N ILE A 637 -8.42 -17.01 3.79
CA ILE A 637 -8.46 -16.91 2.32
C ILE A 637 -7.16 -17.48 1.75
N ALA A 638 -7.29 -18.30 0.72
CA ALA A 638 -6.17 -18.81 -0.05
C ALA A 638 -6.48 -18.83 -1.54
N SER A 639 -5.45 -18.66 -2.37
CA SER A 639 -5.59 -18.89 -3.80
C SER A 639 -5.76 -20.40 -4.10
N GLY A 640 -6.37 -20.76 -5.24
CA GLY A 640 -6.55 -22.15 -5.62
C GLY A 640 -5.24 -22.96 -5.64
N ALA A 641 -4.14 -22.33 -6.06
CA ALA A 641 -2.81 -22.95 -6.13
C ALA A 641 -1.98 -22.85 -4.83
N THR A 642 -2.47 -22.21 -3.78
CA THR A 642 -1.81 -22.21 -2.46
C THR A 642 -1.57 -23.63 -1.97
N LEU A 643 -0.37 -23.91 -1.47
CA LEU A 643 -0.08 -25.17 -0.79
C LEU A 643 -0.29 -25.00 0.71
N THR A 644 -1.25 -25.75 1.28
CA THR A 644 -1.62 -25.61 2.70
C THR A 644 -1.84 -26.91 3.42
N GLY A 645 -2.38 -26.86 4.65
CA GLY A 645 -2.57 -28.03 5.50
C GLY A 645 -1.25 -28.53 6.07
N SER A 646 -0.79 -29.72 5.66
CA SER A 646 0.39 -30.39 6.24
C SER A 646 0.30 -30.49 7.76
N ILE A 647 -0.92 -30.73 8.28
CA ILE A 647 -1.22 -30.88 9.72
C ILE A 647 -0.51 -32.14 10.23
N GLY A 648 0.63 -31.96 10.88
CA GLY A 648 1.47 -33.02 11.32
C GLY A 648 2.81 -32.52 11.85
N VAL A 649 3.55 -33.39 12.55
CA VAL A 649 4.82 -33.03 13.18
C VAL A 649 5.94 -33.93 12.65
N VAL A 650 7.10 -33.36 12.47
CA VAL A 650 8.32 -34.06 12.07
C VAL A 650 9.48 -33.60 12.92
N GLY A 651 10.24 -34.54 13.42
CA GLY A 651 11.54 -34.37 14.05
C GLY A 651 12.62 -35.13 13.31
N MET A 652 13.85 -34.68 13.41
CA MET A 652 15.00 -35.39 12.87
C MET A 652 16.10 -35.48 13.93
N VAL A 653 16.56 -36.72 14.19
CA VAL A 653 17.68 -36.98 15.06
C VAL A 653 18.84 -37.50 14.19
N PRO A 654 19.78 -36.61 13.80
CA PRO A 654 20.94 -37.01 13.04
C PRO A 654 21.92 -37.76 13.97
N SER A 655 22.54 -38.83 13.47
CA SER A 655 23.67 -39.45 14.14
C SER A 655 24.91 -39.43 13.24
N LEU A 656 26.00 -38.98 13.80
CA LEU A 656 27.33 -38.97 13.20
C LEU A 656 28.24 -40.06 13.78
N ALA A 657 27.70 -40.93 14.63
CA ALA A 657 28.48 -41.97 15.33
C ALA A 657 29.31 -42.84 14.37
N ARG A 658 28.68 -43.29 13.28
CA ARG A 658 29.36 -44.09 12.25
C ARG A 658 30.43 -43.29 11.48
N LEU A 659 30.13 -42.00 11.14
CA LEU A 659 31.11 -41.10 10.54
C LEU A 659 32.32 -40.91 11.47
N PHE A 660 32.08 -40.71 12.79
CA PHE A 660 33.15 -40.55 13.78
C PHE A 660 34.02 -41.82 13.87
N GLU A 661 33.39 -42.98 13.92
CA GLU A 661 34.08 -44.25 13.90
C GLU A 661 34.98 -44.44 12.66
N GLU A 662 34.43 -44.20 11.46
CA GLU A 662 35.13 -44.25 10.17
C GLU A 662 36.32 -43.27 10.08
N GLN A 663 36.20 -42.11 10.71
CA GLN A 663 37.26 -41.09 10.74
C GLN A 663 38.20 -41.23 11.93
N GLY A 664 38.02 -42.24 12.79
CA GLY A 664 38.85 -42.45 13.98
C GLY A 664 38.65 -41.41 15.08
N ILE A 665 37.51 -40.73 15.12
CA ILE A 665 37.14 -39.79 16.16
C ILE A 665 36.60 -40.61 17.35
N VAL A 666 37.26 -40.53 18.50
CA VAL A 666 36.81 -41.14 19.75
C VAL A 666 36.06 -40.10 20.56
N ARG A 667 34.82 -40.41 20.91
CA ARG A 667 33.99 -39.59 21.79
C ARG A 667 33.75 -40.29 23.09
N GLU A 668 33.84 -39.57 24.20
CA GLU A 668 33.53 -40.04 25.54
C GLU A 668 32.42 -39.17 26.13
N SER A 669 31.28 -39.78 26.51
CA SER A 669 30.15 -39.08 27.14
C SER A 669 30.11 -39.37 28.63
N TYR A 670 29.92 -38.36 29.44
CA TYR A 670 29.78 -38.46 30.88
C TYR A 670 28.46 -37.87 31.33
N THR A 671 27.46 -38.68 31.58
CA THR A 671 26.08 -38.26 31.86
C THR A 671 25.70 -38.45 33.34
N ARG A 672 24.69 -37.69 33.76
CA ARG A 672 23.96 -37.87 35.02
C ARG A 672 22.48 -37.76 34.69
N GLY A 673 21.76 -38.85 34.78
CA GLY A 673 20.39 -39.04 34.32
C GLY A 673 20.35 -39.95 33.08
N GLU A 674 19.34 -40.81 33.01
CA GLU A 674 19.22 -41.87 32.00
C GLU A 674 19.08 -41.30 30.59
N ASN A 675 18.44 -40.14 30.44
CA ASN A 675 18.16 -39.51 29.15
C ASN A 675 18.89 -38.13 28.99
N ALA A 676 20.04 -37.98 29.70
CA ALA A 676 20.72 -36.67 29.71
C ALA A 676 21.41 -36.32 28.37
N ASP A 677 21.68 -37.32 27.53
CA ASP A 677 22.27 -37.24 26.20
C ASP A 677 21.31 -37.61 25.07
N ILE A 678 20.02 -37.68 25.37
CA ILE A 678 18.98 -37.94 24.36
C ILE A 678 19.10 -36.97 23.18
N ALA A 679 19.05 -37.48 21.95
CA ALA A 679 19.21 -36.71 20.70
C ALA A 679 20.62 -36.13 20.46
N ASP A 680 21.63 -36.62 21.19
CA ASP A 680 23.01 -36.28 20.89
C ASP A 680 23.44 -36.83 19.52
N TYR A 681 23.96 -35.95 18.64
CA TYR A 681 24.33 -36.31 17.28
C TYR A 681 25.59 -37.22 17.20
N GLY A 682 26.37 -37.34 18.27
CA GLY A 682 27.59 -38.14 18.30
C GLY A 682 27.39 -39.60 18.61
N ASP A 683 26.18 -39.99 19.04
CA ASP A 683 25.83 -41.37 19.37
C ASP A 683 24.71 -41.90 18.47
N GLN A 684 24.58 -43.22 18.41
CA GLN A 684 23.41 -43.84 17.76
C GLN A 684 22.25 -43.84 18.77
N PRO A 685 21.13 -43.24 18.45
CA PRO A 685 19.98 -43.22 19.35
C PRO A 685 19.45 -44.66 19.56
N THR A 686 19.15 -44.98 20.80
CA THR A 686 18.53 -46.26 21.16
C THR A 686 17.04 -46.29 20.77
N ALA A 687 16.45 -47.48 20.74
CA ALA A 687 15.02 -47.64 20.48
C ALA A 687 14.15 -46.95 21.55
N ASP A 688 14.61 -46.96 22.81
CA ASP A 688 13.87 -46.34 23.93
C ASP A 688 13.93 -44.80 23.85
N GLU A 689 15.08 -44.24 23.50
CA GLU A 689 15.21 -42.80 23.24
C GLU A 689 14.35 -42.32 22.05
N LEU A 690 14.37 -43.06 20.94
CA LEU A 690 13.51 -42.78 19.80
C LEU A 690 12.02 -42.86 20.16
N ALA A 691 11.62 -43.80 21.03
CA ALA A 691 10.25 -43.90 21.52
C ALA A 691 9.84 -42.71 22.41
N LEU A 692 10.76 -42.23 23.26
CA LEU A 692 10.51 -41.01 24.06
C LEU A 692 10.36 -39.74 23.17
N ILE A 693 11.19 -39.63 22.14
CA ILE A 693 11.08 -38.51 21.18
C ILE A 693 9.77 -38.64 20.38
N GLN A 694 9.36 -39.85 19.96
CA GLN A 694 8.08 -40.08 19.29
C GLN A 694 6.92 -39.64 20.18
N GLN A 695 6.90 -40.03 21.46
CA GLN A 695 5.87 -39.61 22.40
C GLN A 695 5.76 -38.08 22.51
N HIS A 696 6.89 -37.38 22.45
CA HIS A 696 6.92 -35.90 22.47
C HIS A 696 6.40 -35.29 21.15
N MET A 697 6.69 -35.94 20.01
CA MET A 697 6.14 -35.53 18.71
C MET A 697 4.64 -35.77 18.65
N ASP A 698 4.13 -36.89 19.18
CA ASP A 698 2.71 -37.20 19.25
C ASP A 698 1.94 -36.19 20.11
N TYR A 699 2.53 -35.68 21.20
CA TYR A 699 1.95 -34.61 22.03
C TYR A 699 1.73 -33.31 21.20
N TYR A 700 2.72 -32.87 20.40
CA TYR A 700 2.56 -31.73 19.54
C TYR A 700 1.55 -31.98 18.40
N TYR A 701 1.50 -33.19 17.89
CA TYR A 701 0.53 -33.60 16.88
C TYR A 701 -0.90 -33.48 17.40
N ASP A 702 -1.15 -34.04 18.59
CA ASP A 702 -2.46 -33.96 19.25
C ASP A 702 -2.87 -32.53 19.55
N MET A 703 -1.93 -31.67 19.98
CA MET A 703 -2.18 -30.25 20.16
C MET A 703 -2.58 -29.57 18.83
N PHE A 704 -1.87 -29.88 17.74
CA PHE A 704 -2.17 -29.27 16.43
C PHE A 704 -3.53 -29.72 15.91
N VAL A 705 -3.81 -31.04 15.93
CA VAL A 705 -5.11 -31.58 15.50
C VAL A 705 -6.27 -31.03 16.34
N SER A 706 -6.10 -31.00 17.66
CA SER A 706 -7.13 -30.45 18.56
C SER A 706 -7.33 -28.94 18.37
N GLY A 707 -6.25 -28.18 18.16
CA GLY A 707 -6.33 -26.76 17.87
C GLY A 707 -7.07 -26.48 16.57
N VAL A 708 -6.77 -27.19 15.49
CA VAL A 708 -7.49 -27.10 14.22
C VAL A 708 -8.97 -27.45 14.39
N ALA A 709 -9.27 -28.52 15.14
CA ALA A 709 -10.64 -28.93 15.40
C ALA A 709 -11.44 -27.84 16.13
N GLU A 710 -10.85 -27.22 17.15
CA GLU A 710 -11.45 -26.12 17.89
C GLU A 710 -11.65 -24.88 17.00
N ASP A 711 -10.59 -24.43 16.33
CA ASP A 711 -10.57 -23.21 15.54
C ASP A 711 -11.49 -23.27 14.31
N ARG A 712 -11.55 -24.42 13.63
CA ARG A 712 -12.38 -24.64 12.44
C ARG A 712 -13.78 -25.18 12.77
N GLY A 713 -14.11 -25.42 14.06
CA GLY A 713 -15.37 -25.99 14.49
C GLY A 713 -15.62 -27.40 13.95
N MET A 714 -14.57 -28.19 13.74
CA MET A 714 -14.61 -29.55 13.18
C MET A 714 -14.50 -30.61 14.28
N ALA A 715 -15.03 -31.82 14.01
CA ALA A 715 -14.76 -32.94 14.89
C ALA A 715 -13.28 -33.39 14.76
N VAL A 716 -12.65 -33.74 15.87
CA VAL A 716 -11.24 -34.23 15.90
C VAL A 716 -10.99 -35.36 14.90
N GLU A 717 -11.91 -36.32 14.83
CA GLU A 717 -11.83 -37.45 13.90
C GLU A 717 -11.93 -37.06 12.44
N THR A 718 -12.50 -35.87 12.14
CA THR A 718 -12.54 -35.32 10.78
C THR A 718 -11.20 -34.70 10.46
N VAL A 719 -10.63 -33.90 11.39
CA VAL A 719 -9.32 -33.31 11.23
C VAL A 719 -8.22 -34.38 11.09
N GLU A 720 -8.28 -35.46 11.86
CA GLU A 720 -7.33 -36.58 11.76
C GLU A 720 -7.28 -37.18 10.35
N LYS A 721 -8.42 -37.28 9.65
CA LYS A 721 -8.46 -37.79 8.27
C LYS A 721 -7.82 -36.86 7.26
N LEU A 722 -7.86 -35.54 7.53
CA LEU A 722 -7.27 -34.47 6.71
C LEU A 722 -5.80 -34.19 7.07
N ALA A 723 -5.41 -34.62 8.26
CA ALA A 723 -4.09 -34.40 8.86
C ALA A 723 -3.05 -35.46 8.37
N GLY A 724 -2.22 -35.90 9.27
CA GLY A 724 -1.13 -36.85 8.97
C GLY A 724 0.00 -36.23 8.15
N GLY A 725 0.02 -34.90 8.04
CA GLY A 725 1.01 -34.16 7.27
C GLY A 725 0.71 -34.05 5.77
N ARG A 726 -0.51 -34.35 5.34
CA ARG A 726 -0.92 -34.20 3.94
C ARG A 726 -0.98 -32.74 3.54
N VAL A 727 -0.40 -32.43 2.38
CA VAL A 727 -0.47 -31.12 1.72
C VAL A 727 -1.68 -31.10 0.80
N TRP A 728 -2.40 -29.99 0.80
CA TRP A 728 -3.58 -29.72 0.01
C TRP A 728 -3.36 -28.49 -0.85
N SER A 729 -3.95 -28.42 -2.04
CA SER A 729 -4.12 -27.16 -2.76
C SER A 729 -5.17 -26.27 -2.06
N GLY A 730 -5.26 -25.00 -2.41
CA GLY A 730 -6.29 -24.10 -1.87
C GLY A 730 -7.70 -24.59 -2.19
N GLU A 731 -7.94 -25.08 -3.42
CA GLU A 731 -9.22 -25.66 -3.81
C GLU A 731 -9.60 -26.88 -2.97
N GLN A 732 -8.69 -27.83 -2.83
CA GLN A 732 -8.89 -28.99 -1.96
C GLN A 732 -9.09 -28.60 -0.50
N ALA A 733 -8.40 -27.56 -0.03
CA ALA A 733 -8.53 -27.06 1.33
C ALA A 733 -9.90 -26.41 1.58
N LEU A 734 -10.45 -25.70 0.60
CA LEU A 734 -11.81 -25.18 0.66
C LEU A 734 -12.83 -26.32 0.76
N ASP A 735 -12.73 -27.30 -0.13
CA ASP A 735 -13.62 -28.48 -0.12
C ASP A 735 -13.58 -29.26 1.21
N ASN A 736 -12.41 -29.28 1.84
CA ASN A 736 -12.20 -29.93 3.12
C ASN A 736 -12.56 -29.05 4.34
N GLY A 737 -12.92 -27.79 4.16
CA GLY A 737 -13.23 -26.86 5.25
C GLY A 737 -12.02 -26.35 6.02
N LEU A 738 -10.81 -26.51 5.47
CA LEU A 738 -9.58 -26.02 6.06
C LEU A 738 -9.38 -24.52 5.85
N ILE A 739 -10.01 -23.95 4.83
CA ILE A 739 -10.10 -22.51 4.56
C ILE A 739 -11.56 -22.10 4.31
N ASP A 740 -11.84 -20.81 4.22
CA ASP A 740 -13.20 -20.28 4.10
C ASP A 740 -13.52 -19.80 2.69
N GLU A 741 -12.51 -19.31 1.93
CA GLU A 741 -12.74 -18.70 0.62
C GLU A 741 -11.52 -18.82 -0.29
N ILE A 742 -11.77 -18.90 -1.62
CA ILE A 742 -10.72 -18.77 -2.64
C ILE A 742 -10.55 -17.31 -3.01
N GLY A 743 -9.35 -16.77 -2.82
CA GLY A 743 -9.03 -15.38 -3.12
C GLY A 743 -7.57 -15.03 -2.81
N GLY A 744 -7.22 -13.77 -2.97
CA GLY A 744 -5.89 -13.24 -2.71
C GLY A 744 -5.86 -12.21 -1.58
N LEU A 745 -4.76 -11.44 -1.52
CA LEU A 745 -4.57 -10.39 -0.52
C LEU A 745 -5.67 -9.31 -0.60
N ARG A 746 -6.08 -8.93 -1.80
CA ARG A 746 -7.15 -7.94 -2.00
C ARG A 746 -8.48 -8.39 -1.40
N ASP A 747 -8.84 -9.65 -1.62
CA ASP A 747 -10.10 -10.21 -1.11
C ASP A 747 -10.06 -10.29 0.42
N ALA A 748 -8.88 -10.61 0.99
CA ALA A 748 -8.66 -10.60 2.44
C ALA A 748 -8.80 -9.20 3.06
N ILE A 749 -8.31 -8.16 2.38
CA ILE A 749 -8.49 -6.77 2.81
C ILE A 749 -9.98 -6.39 2.80
N GLU A 750 -10.72 -6.80 1.76
CA GLU A 750 -12.16 -6.52 1.67
C GLU A 750 -12.96 -7.25 2.78
N VAL A 751 -12.63 -8.50 3.05
CA VAL A 751 -13.26 -9.26 4.17
C VAL A 751 -12.89 -8.63 5.51
N ALA A 752 -11.62 -8.21 5.69
CA ALA A 752 -11.18 -7.52 6.89
C ALA A 752 -11.92 -6.18 7.08
N ARG A 753 -12.14 -5.43 5.99
CA ARG A 753 -12.95 -4.22 5.99
C ARG A 753 -14.38 -4.48 6.48
N GLN A 754 -15.01 -5.53 5.99
CA GLN A 754 -16.37 -5.90 6.36
C GLN A 754 -16.46 -6.37 7.82
N LEU A 755 -15.55 -7.26 8.26
CA LEU A 755 -15.53 -7.77 9.63
C LEU A 755 -15.16 -6.68 10.66
N GLY A 756 -14.30 -5.75 10.28
CA GLY A 756 -13.96 -4.58 11.09
C GLY A 756 -15.06 -3.52 11.16
N GLY A 757 -16.15 -3.69 10.39
CA GLY A 757 -17.24 -2.70 10.33
C GLY A 757 -16.79 -1.37 9.74
N ILE A 758 -15.82 -1.39 8.82
CA ILE A 758 -15.27 -0.21 8.18
C ILE A 758 -16.14 0.16 6.99
N ASP A 759 -16.93 1.23 7.14
CA ASP A 759 -17.78 1.74 6.06
C ASP A 759 -16.97 2.51 4.99
N HIS A 760 -15.75 2.94 5.33
CA HIS A 760 -14.87 3.65 4.40
C HIS A 760 -14.47 2.75 3.21
N PRO A 761 -14.67 3.18 1.95
CA PRO A 761 -14.40 2.34 0.77
C PRO A 761 -12.89 2.09 0.56
N THR A 762 -12.05 3.00 1.04
CA THR A 762 -10.59 2.95 0.94
C THR A 762 -9.97 3.19 2.31
N PRO A 763 -9.99 2.18 3.22
CA PRO A 763 -9.33 2.32 4.52
C PRO A 763 -7.81 2.47 4.34
N ASP A 764 -7.17 3.13 5.29
CA ASP A 764 -5.71 3.17 5.36
C ASP A 764 -5.15 1.76 5.56
N LEU A 765 -4.21 1.37 4.72
CA LEU A 765 -3.48 0.11 4.85
C LEU A 765 -2.12 0.38 5.50
N ILE A 766 -1.95 -0.07 6.73
CA ILE A 766 -0.67 0.06 7.43
C ILE A 766 0.04 -1.29 7.52
N THR A 767 1.30 -1.35 7.07
CA THR A 767 2.13 -2.54 7.24
C THR A 767 2.96 -2.44 8.52
N TYR A 768 2.84 -3.44 9.38
CA TYR A 768 3.78 -3.63 10.47
C TYR A 768 4.83 -4.66 10.04
N GLY A 769 6.09 -4.22 9.92
CA GLY A 769 7.22 -5.13 9.77
C GLY A 769 7.84 -5.27 8.39
N SER A 770 7.65 -4.35 7.48
CA SER A 770 8.63 -4.21 6.40
C SER A 770 9.96 -3.81 7.04
N LEU A 771 10.99 -4.63 6.85
CA LEU A 771 12.37 -4.19 7.10
C LEU A 771 12.62 -3.09 6.07
N GLY A 772 12.40 -1.84 6.46
CA GLY A 772 12.71 -0.67 5.63
C GLY A 772 14.18 -0.66 5.24
N PRO A 773 14.60 0.18 4.30
CA PRO A 773 16.03 0.30 3.96
C PRO A 773 16.83 0.57 5.24
N ILE A 774 17.95 -0.14 5.41
CA ILE A 774 18.81 -0.15 6.60
C ILE A 774 19.16 1.26 7.13
N TRP A 775 19.20 2.28 6.26
CA TRP A 775 19.46 3.67 6.66
C TRP A 775 18.24 4.35 7.34
N LEU A 776 17.02 3.87 7.14
CA LEU A 776 15.81 4.33 7.85
C LEU A 776 15.71 3.70 9.25
N GLU A 777 16.29 2.52 9.49
CA GLU A 777 16.40 1.92 10.83
C GLU A 777 17.39 2.67 11.74
N ILE A 778 18.35 3.40 11.15
CA ILE A 778 19.33 4.23 11.90
C ILE A 778 18.67 5.52 12.42
N LEU A 779 17.64 6.03 11.73
CA LEU A 779 16.81 7.14 12.20
C LEU A 779 15.66 6.54 13.00
N SER A 780 15.53 6.92 14.28
CA SER A 780 14.41 6.41 15.07
C SER A 780 13.08 6.70 14.35
N PRO A 781 12.12 5.76 14.33
CA PRO A 781 10.80 5.99 13.70
C PRO A 781 10.13 7.28 14.17
N ASP A 782 10.32 7.64 15.44
CA ASP A 782 9.80 8.87 16.01
C ASP A 782 10.45 10.13 15.42
N LEU A 783 11.73 10.08 15.07
CA LEU A 783 12.41 11.19 14.41
C LEU A 783 11.98 11.35 12.96
N VAL A 784 11.69 10.25 12.26
CA VAL A 784 11.23 10.26 10.88
C VAL A 784 9.80 10.82 10.81
N ARG A 785 8.93 10.44 11.76
CA ARG A 785 7.58 11.02 11.90
C ARG A 785 7.63 12.49 12.30
N LEU A 786 8.50 12.85 13.24
CA LEU A 786 8.68 14.23 13.71
C LEU A 786 9.14 15.17 12.58
N LEU A 787 9.92 14.66 11.63
CA LEU A 787 10.42 15.42 10.47
C LEU A 787 9.41 15.47 9.31
N GLY A 788 8.20 14.95 9.48
CA GLY A 788 7.15 14.95 8.44
C GLY A 788 7.38 13.96 7.30
N PHE A 789 8.32 13.01 7.47
CA PHE A 789 8.54 11.92 6.52
C PHE A 789 7.74 10.66 6.89
N GLY A 790 6.67 10.80 7.66
CA GLY A 790 5.82 9.68 8.10
C GLY A 790 5.28 8.86 6.93
N SER A 791 4.88 9.52 5.87
CA SER A 791 4.43 8.91 4.62
C SER A 791 5.52 8.14 3.84
N LEU A 792 6.80 8.37 4.13
CA LEU A 792 7.91 7.58 3.55
C LEU A 792 8.21 6.31 4.34
N VAL A 793 7.73 6.23 5.60
CA VAL A 793 7.91 5.07 6.50
C VAL A 793 6.67 4.19 6.53
N GLU A 794 5.51 4.79 6.41
CA GLU A 794 4.27 4.08 6.08
C GLU A 794 4.32 3.82 4.58
N VAL A 795 4.66 2.60 4.19
CA VAL A 795 4.51 2.17 2.80
C VAL A 795 3.01 2.20 2.55
N ASP A 796 2.54 3.27 1.90
CA ASP A 796 1.19 3.31 1.35
C ASP A 796 1.10 2.17 0.34
N LEU A 797 0.48 1.08 0.75
CA LEU A 797 0.31 -0.07 -0.12
C LEU A 797 -0.69 0.22 -1.24
N GLY A 798 -1.50 1.28 -1.12
CA GLY A 798 -2.47 1.69 -2.15
C GLY A 798 -3.35 0.53 -2.67
N LEU A 799 -3.41 -0.59 -1.89
CA LEU A 799 -4.12 -1.82 -2.26
C LEU A 799 -5.62 -1.69 -2.05
#